data_110cd9093c5245fbd572c692e3c956ba
#
_entry.id   110cd9093c5245fbd572c692e3c956ba
#
_cell.length_a   1.000
_cell.length_b   1.000
_cell.length_c   1.000
_cell.angle_alpha   90.00
_cell.angle_beta   90.00
_cell.angle_gamma   90.00
#
_symmetry.space_group_name_H-M   'P 1'
#
loop_
_entity.id
_entity.type
_entity.pdbx_description
1 polymer ?
#
loop_
_entity_poly.entity_id
_entity_poly.type
_entity_poly.pdbx_seq_one_letter_code
_entity_poly.pdbx_strand_id
1 'polypeptide(L)'
;MKRLKSHPLKVNLISLALLFPLYSYAETAPNEELEVIGVRYAKPITIAEPAQTTINWSEIEEQQYSNFASMIDAVPGASIDGGGRSGGERINIRGFDDPSDIAVFVDGAPIGFQQYRYGTFFFDPFLIGEAEIIKGAHDYRALNGKFGGSIRIKTKSVDDLLYGERNFGARISSAYNTNGDENAYTLTLYGKNDTGFYFLANGSVKDSDDIKVGGGETLDYSGYEQENMLVKVGYENNDHEFEISHTRYKDEGRKPWANRRGKMPNITEYNIKKYGSLEKAQYAYTVDNKYTDNTTTISYHYMPTNPYIDFNIKMARSENDRHWVRPDVAFEKMFVSVGSYGHESWLSYERDYVDVFNQAQFGDHTLVTGLQYQKTDRDSLVFNASYDSNEAKNYGWYTPYYEPSGTQSIYAAYIADHYQATDRLTITPSLRYEYIKSEGKGNAAPDYNDPAAGHNYGETTHKGFSPRLDIDFDASNNTRLNASYAYALKAPTVDNIYSVQYARATATATALNLDVSRIHAYQASVINLTEGLVNSRDNLATELTMFYNDVSDTVDIRTGENLDKNTTELQSWNTNLDGFKNYGFELISQYRIEDFYSNFSASYIRGKNKGSLSDSTGSDDDHPDVPPLNINLGLGYEWIPGLRTGWEVRWYDAQTKTKASGNNLKVKSPSEQYTLQNAYVVWEIQQVEGLSVGAVVKNLTDRYYEAYLSNGVPSPGREVKLHLTYQY
;
A
#
# COMPACT_ATOMS: atom_id res chain seq x y z
N MET A 1 4.78 -15.88 39.42
CA MET A 1 3.30 -15.85 39.42
C MET A 1 2.83 -16.38 38.06
N LYS A 2 2.19 -17.55 38.04
CA LYS A 2 1.68 -18.16 36.80
C LYS A 2 0.54 -17.27 36.28
N ARG A 3 0.72 -16.60 35.15
CA ARG A 3 -0.38 -16.02 34.40
C ARG A 3 -1.18 -17.15 33.76
N LEU A 4 -2.41 -17.29 34.18
CA LEU A 4 -3.40 -18.11 33.48
C LEU A 4 -3.54 -17.55 32.05
N LYS A 5 -3.20 -18.37 31.06
CA LYS A 5 -3.60 -18.13 29.66
C LYS A 5 -5.14 -18.21 29.64
N SER A 6 -5.80 -17.08 29.48
CA SER A 6 -7.20 -17.05 29.08
C SER A 6 -7.24 -17.55 27.62
N HIS A 7 -7.63 -18.79 27.43
CA HIS A 7 -8.07 -19.24 26.11
C HIS A 7 -9.37 -18.49 25.80
N PRO A 8 -9.45 -17.74 24.71
CA PRO A 8 -10.75 -17.29 24.24
C PRO A 8 -11.58 -18.53 23.89
N LEU A 9 -12.81 -18.55 24.35
CA LEU A 9 -13.79 -19.56 23.93
C LEU A 9 -13.85 -19.53 22.39
N LYS A 10 -13.31 -20.57 21.73
CA LYS A 10 -13.53 -20.82 20.31
C LYS A 10 -15.01 -21.20 20.15
N VAL A 11 -15.87 -20.19 20.08
CA VAL A 11 -17.28 -20.39 19.68
C VAL A 11 -17.24 -20.62 18.17
N ASN A 12 -17.50 -21.86 17.76
CA ASN A 12 -17.68 -22.20 16.36
C ASN A 12 -18.95 -21.50 15.84
N LEU A 13 -18.82 -20.30 15.29
CA LEU A 13 -19.92 -19.51 14.71
C LEU A 13 -20.61 -20.23 13.53
N ILE A 14 -20.01 -21.26 12.95
CA ILE A 14 -20.68 -22.14 11.98
C ILE A 14 -21.93 -22.80 12.57
N SER A 15 -21.96 -23.03 13.88
CA SER A 15 -23.13 -23.61 14.57
C SER A 15 -24.23 -22.58 14.85
N LEU A 16 -23.93 -21.28 14.78
CA LEU A 16 -24.93 -20.20 15.02
C LEU A 16 -25.72 -19.86 13.74
N ALA A 17 -25.14 -20.05 12.56
CA ALA A 17 -25.82 -19.83 11.28
C ALA A 17 -26.94 -20.87 11.01
N LEU A 18 -26.92 -22.00 11.72
CA LEU A 18 -27.93 -23.06 11.58
C LEU A 18 -29.12 -22.93 12.53
N LEU A 19 -29.18 -21.91 13.39
CA LEU A 19 -30.23 -21.71 14.38
C LEU A 19 -31.32 -20.70 14.00
N PHE A 20 -31.28 -20.12 12.79
CA PHE A 20 -32.39 -19.32 12.31
C PHE A 20 -33.49 -20.23 11.71
N PRO A 21 -34.73 -20.15 12.17
CA PRO A 21 -35.81 -20.97 11.60
C PRO A 21 -36.09 -20.50 10.17
N LEU A 22 -35.97 -21.42 9.22
CA LEU A 22 -36.42 -21.26 7.86
C LEU A 22 -37.96 -21.18 7.82
N TYR A 23 -38.50 -19.98 7.92
CA TYR A 23 -39.90 -19.77 7.57
C TYR A 23 -39.99 -19.56 6.06
N SER A 24 -40.38 -20.61 5.35
CA SER A 24 -40.76 -20.48 3.96
C SER A 24 -42.15 -19.86 3.88
N TYR A 25 -42.24 -18.63 3.46
CA TYR A 25 -43.49 -18.09 2.91
C TYR A 25 -43.40 -18.20 1.39
N ALA A 26 -44.15 -19.19 0.85
CA ALA A 26 -44.43 -19.23 -0.57
C ALA A 26 -45.65 -18.36 -0.83
N GLU A 27 -45.42 -17.13 -1.28
CA GLU A 27 -46.47 -16.32 -1.86
C GLU A 27 -46.14 -16.13 -3.34
N THR A 28 -47.04 -16.59 -4.20
CA THR A 28 -46.96 -16.44 -5.65
C THR A 28 -47.20 -15.00 -6.01
N ALA A 29 -46.12 -14.25 -6.31
CA ALA A 29 -46.21 -12.93 -6.88
C ALA A 29 -46.25 -13.01 -8.43
N PRO A 30 -46.93 -12.07 -9.10
CA PRO A 30 -47.04 -12.02 -10.55
C PRO A 30 -45.69 -11.64 -11.18
N ASN A 31 -45.51 -12.08 -12.42
CA ASN A 31 -44.33 -11.86 -13.28
C ASN A 31 -43.92 -10.35 -13.34
N GLU A 32 -43.09 -9.89 -12.46
CA GLU A 32 -42.23 -8.74 -12.64
C GLU A 32 -40.84 -9.26 -12.98
N GLU A 33 -40.22 -8.64 -13.98
CA GLU A 33 -38.86 -8.95 -14.42
C GLU A 33 -37.93 -9.00 -13.19
N LEU A 34 -37.45 -10.19 -12.88
CA LEU A 34 -36.40 -10.39 -11.89
C LEU A 34 -35.16 -9.60 -12.35
N GLU A 35 -34.93 -8.44 -11.81
CA GLU A 35 -33.63 -7.80 -11.83
C GLU A 35 -32.65 -8.73 -11.11
N VAL A 36 -31.96 -9.52 -11.90
CA VAL A 36 -31.06 -10.58 -11.45
C VAL A 36 -29.93 -9.92 -10.65
N ILE A 37 -29.86 -10.23 -9.36
CA ILE A 37 -28.79 -9.80 -8.42
C ILE A 37 -27.38 -10.13 -8.98
N GLY A 38 -27.27 -11.08 -9.92
CA GLY A 38 -26.02 -11.40 -10.64
C GLY A 38 -25.44 -10.30 -11.53
N VAL A 39 -26.17 -9.22 -11.81
CA VAL A 39 -25.69 -8.10 -12.66
C VAL A 39 -24.70 -7.16 -11.95
N ARG A 40 -24.60 -7.19 -10.61
CA ARG A 40 -23.66 -6.34 -9.87
C ARG A 40 -22.18 -6.64 -10.16
N TYR A 41 -21.84 -7.85 -10.57
CA TYR A 41 -20.46 -8.27 -10.83
C TYR A 41 -20.02 -8.13 -12.30
N ALA A 42 -20.96 -7.87 -13.17
CA ALA A 42 -20.68 -7.66 -14.59
C ALA A 42 -20.64 -6.17 -14.90
N LYS A 43 -19.66 -5.42 -14.39
CA LYS A 43 -19.44 -4.07 -14.93
C LYS A 43 -19.18 -4.20 -16.42
N PRO A 44 -19.82 -3.38 -17.29
CA PRO A 44 -19.45 -3.31 -18.69
C PRO A 44 -17.94 -3.01 -18.76
N ILE A 45 -17.25 -3.63 -19.73
CA ILE A 45 -15.87 -3.27 -20.03
C ILE A 45 -15.88 -1.80 -20.41
N THR A 46 -15.31 -0.95 -19.56
CA THR A 46 -15.21 0.49 -19.81
C THR A 46 -13.78 0.84 -20.21
N ILE A 47 -13.62 1.84 -21.05
CA ILE A 47 -12.30 2.43 -21.33
C ILE A 47 -11.85 3.09 -20.02
N ALA A 48 -10.80 2.55 -19.42
CA ALA A 48 -10.21 3.10 -18.20
C ALA A 48 -9.47 4.42 -18.51
N GLU A 49 -9.26 5.24 -17.50
CA GLU A 49 -8.31 6.33 -17.61
C GLU A 49 -6.88 5.78 -17.79
N PRO A 50 -6.04 6.44 -18.62
CA PRO A 50 -4.70 5.94 -18.95
C PRO A 50 -3.81 5.73 -17.71
N ALA A 51 -3.13 4.60 -17.64
CA ALA A 51 -2.25 4.18 -16.53
C ALA A 51 -2.93 4.15 -15.14
N GLN A 52 -4.22 4.08 -15.12
CA GLN A 52 -5.04 3.90 -13.93
C GLN A 52 -5.57 2.47 -13.88
N THR A 53 -5.57 1.89 -12.69
CA THR A 53 -6.18 0.59 -12.44
C THR A 53 -7.15 0.73 -11.27
N THR A 54 -8.38 0.28 -11.46
CA THR A 54 -9.41 0.29 -10.41
C THR A 54 -9.72 -1.12 -10.00
N ILE A 55 -9.63 -1.41 -8.70
CA ILE A 55 -10.00 -2.68 -8.08
C ILE A 55 -11.25 -2.44 -7.25
N ASN A 56 -12.32 -3.19 -7.51
CA ASN A 56 -13.59 -3.05 -6.81
C ASN A 56 -13.74 -4.10 -5.69
N TRP A 57 -14.61 -3.81 -4.72
CA TRP A 57 -14.88 -4.72 -3.61
C TRP A 57 -15.32 -6.13 -4.06
N SER A 58 -16.05 -6.24 -5.17
CA SER A 58 -16.47 -7.53 -5.74
C SER A 58 -15.28 -8.39 -6.18
N GLU A 59 -14.27 -7.79 -6.81
CA GLU A 59 -13.03 -8.47 -7.17
C GLU A 59 -12.23 -8.88 -5.93
N ILE A 60 -12.19 -8.01 -4.91
CA ILE A 60 -11.51 -8.29 -3.64
C ILE A 60 -12.14 -9.52 -2.96
N GLU A 61 -13.46 -9.62 -2.99
CA GLU A 61 -14.19 -10.77 -2.43
C GLU A 61 -14.04 -12.04 -3.24
N GLU A 62 -14.01 -11.94 -4.56
CA GLU A 62 -13.79 -13.09 -5.44
C GLU A 62 -12.37 -13.64 -5.29
N GLN A 63 -11.36 -12.77 -5.25
CA GLN A 63 -9.95 -13.13 -5.16
C GLN A 63 -9.47 -13.43 -3.74
N GLN A 64 -10.23 -13.05 -2.71
CA GLN A 64 -9.91 -13.26 -1.30
C GLN A 64 -8.45 -12.88 -0.97
N TYR A 65 -8.04 -11.66 -1.32
CA TYR A 65 -6.70 -11.17 -1.02
C TYR A 65 -6.39 -11.24 0.48
N SER A 66 -5.22 -11.78 0.84
CA SER A 66 -4.86 -11.99 2.25
C SER A 66 -4.49 -10.68 2.95
N ASN A 67 -3.90 -9.73 2.22
CA ASN A 67 -3.52 -8.41 2.71
C ASN A 67 -3.54 -7.37 1.58
N PHE A 68 -3.38 -6.11 1.93
CA PHE A 68 -3.36 -4.99 0.99
C PHE A 68 -2.26 -5.11 -0.07
N ALA A 69 -1.07 -5.54 0.34
CA ALA A 69 0.05 -5.69 -0.56
C ALA A 69 -0.23 -6.74 -1.65
N SER A 70 -0.82 -7.89 -1.29
CA SER A 70 -1.17 -8.95 -2.26
C SER A 70 -2.23 -8.49 -3.28
N MET A 71 -3.08 -7.53 -2.92
CA MET A 71 -4.02 -6.89 -3.83
C MET A 71 -3.29 -6.01 -4.86
N ILE A 72 -2.33 -5.21 -4.40
CA ILE A 72 -1.55 -4.34 -5.27
C ILE A 72 -0.61 -5.12 -6.20
N ASP A 73 -0.08 -6.28 -5.78
CA ASP A 73 0.76 -7.15 -6.62
C ASP A 73 0.01 -7.73 -7.84
N ALA A 74 -1.31 -7.69 -7.84
CA ALA A 74 -2.11 -8.06 -9.01
C ALA A 74 -2.12 -6.97 -10.10
N VAL A 75 -1.68 -5.75 -9.80
CA VAL A 75 -1.72 -4.60 -10.71
C VAL A 75 -0.49 -4.59 -11.61
N PRO A 76 -0.63 -4.51 -12.95
CA PRO A 76 0.49 -4.38 -13.86
C PRO A 76 1.35 -3.16 -13.55
N GLY A 77 2.68 -3.34 -13.52
CA GLY A 77 3.62 -2.26 -13.16
C GLY A 77 3.79 -2.05 -11.66
N ALA A 78 2.99 -2.72 -10.84
CA ALA A 78 3.18 -2.77 -9.40
C ALA A 78 3.83 -4.10 -8.97
N SER A 79 4.44 -4.12 -7.81
CA SER A 79 5.03 -5.30 -7.18
C SER A 79 5.23 -5.05 -5.69
N ILE A 80 5.58 -6.08 -4.95
CA ILE A 80 5.79 -6.00 -3.51
C ILE A 80 7.26 -6.20 -3.16
N ASP A 81 7.78 -5.31 -2.35
CA ASP A 81 9.06 -5.49 -1.64
C ASP A 81 8.75 -6.08 -0.25
N GLY A 82 9.29 -7.24 0.06
CA GLY A 82 9.03 -8.01 1.26
C GLY A 82 8.49 -9.40 0.93
N GLY A 83 8.09 -10.16 1.92
CA GLY A 83 7.63 -11.53 1.76
C GLY A 83 6.43 -11.85 2.63
N GLY A 84 6.07 -13.12 2.75
CA GLY A 84 4.83 -13.61 3.32
C GLY A 84 4.54 -13.34 4.81
N ARG A 85 5.30 -12.46 5.49
CA ARG A 85 4.99 -12.06 6.87
C ARG A 85 4.13 -10.81 6.92
N SER A 86 3.08 -10.85 7.72
CA SER A 86 2.26 -9.66 7.99
C SER A 86 3.14 -8.47 8.44
N GLY A 87 2.88 -7.29 7.89
CA GLY A 87 3.62 -6.08 8.21
C GLY A 87 5.07 -6.05 7.67
N GLY A 88 5.42 -6.95 6.75
CA GLY A 88 6.74 -7.00 6.12
C GLY A 88 6.80 -6.38 4.73
N GLU A 89 5.68 -5.98 4.16
CA GLU A 89 5.59 -5.60 2.75
C GLU A 89 5.69 -4.09 2.54
N ARG A 90 6.28 -3.71 1.39
CA ARG A 90 6.23 -2.37 0.81
C ARG A 90 5.70 -2.45 -0.61
N ILE A 91 5.07 -1.38 -1.05
CA ILE A 91 4.60 -1.26 -2.41
C ILE A 91 5.72 -0.68 -3.28
N ASN A 92 5.90 -1.26 -4.46
CA ASN A 92 6.74 -0.76 -5.52
C ASN A 92 5.89 -0.52 -6.76
N ILE A 93 5.96 0.67 -7.34
CA ILE A 93 5.29 0.98 -8.59
C ILE A 93 6.34 1.46 -9.59
N ARG A 94 6.49 0.75 -10.71
CA ARG A 94 7.43 1.06 -11.79
C ARG A 94 8.89 1.23 -11.34
N GLY A 95 9.32 0.52 -10.28
CA GLY A 95 10.68 0.61 -9.75
C GLY A 95 10.87 1.70 -8.68
N PHE A 96 9.81 2.33 -8.21
CA PHE A 96 9.81 3.23 -7.06
C PHE A 96 9.35 2.47 -5.82
N ASP A 97 10.26 2.15 -4.90
CA ASP A 97 9.98 1.38 -3.67
C ASP A 97 10.14 2.20 -2.38
N ASP A 98 10.62 3.43 -2.48
CA ASP A 98 10.68 4.30 -1.30
C ASP A 98 9.25 4.70 -0.89
N PRO A 99 8.89 4.57 0.40
CA PRO A 99 7.55 4.94 0.88
C PRO A 99 7.16 6.39 0.60
N SER A 100 8.15 7.27 0.45
CA SER A 100 7.91 8.67 0.09
C SER A 100 7.56 8.86 -1.40
N ASP A 101 7.78 7.87 -2.25
CA ASP A 101 7.47 7.94 -3.68
C ASP A 101 6.03 7.57 -4.03
N ILE A 102 5.31 6.95 -3.11
CA ILE A 102 3.93 6.52 -3.33
C ILE A 102 3.03 7.19 -2.29
N ALA A 103 1.93 7.80 -2.75
CA ALA A 103 0.88 8.29 -1.88
C ALA A 103 -0.18 7.21 -1.67
N VAL A 104 -0.66 7.03 -0.44
CA VAL A 104 -1.84 6.22 -0.15
C VAL A 104 -2.83 7.07 0.62
N PHE A 105 -4.06 7.09 0.12
CA PHE A 105 -5.17 7.82 0.74
C PHE A 105 -6.29 6.84 1.07
N VAL A 106 -6.87 6.95 2.26
CA VAL A 106 -8.08 6.23 2.68
C VAL A 106 -9.17 7.25 2.96
N ASP A 107 -10.27 7.20 2.22
CA ASP A 107 -11.36 8.18 2.23
C ASP A 107 -10.87 9.64 2.10
N GLY A 108 -9.71 9.83 1.44
CA GLY A 108 -9.04 11.10 1.25
C GLY A 108 -8.00 11.47 2.31
N ALA A 109 -7.88 10.73 3.40
CA ALA A 109 -6.82 10.90 4.39
C ALA A 109 -5.49 10.29 3.90
N PRO A 110 -4.38 11.03 3.90
CA PRO A 110 -3.07 10.44 3.61
C PRO A 110 -2.65 9.53 4.75
N ILE A 111 -2.30 8.30 4.42
CA ILE A 111 -1.75 7.31 5.34
C ILE A 111 -0.33 6.92 4.90
N GLY A 112 0.41 6.28 5.79
CA GLY A 112 1.73 5.75 5.46
C GLY A 112 2.67 5.80 6.66
N PHE A 113 3.61 4.88 6.64
CA PHE A 113 4.55 4.65 7.71
C PHE A 113 5.93 4.41 7.11
N GLN A 114 6.96 5.05 7.61
CA GLN A 114 8.30 4.86 7.11
C GLN A 114 9.20 4.26 8.18
N GLN A 115 9.58 3.01 7.93
CA GLN A 115 10.53 2.29 8.76
C GLN A 115 11.26 1.25 7.90
N TYR A 116 12.58 1.23 7.92
CA TYR A 116 13.35 0.48 6.95
C TYR A 116 13.33 -1.06 7.14
N ARG A 117 12.84 -1.55 8.29
CA ARG A 117 12.79 -2.99 8.63
C ARG A 117 11.42 -3.61 8.53
N TYR A 118 10.39 -2.79 8.35
CA TYR A 118 8.99 -3.17 8.32
C TYR A 118 8.33 -2.65 7.05
N GLY A 119 7.12 -3.11 6.80
CA GLY A 119 6.25 -2.61 5.75
C GLY A 119 5.79 -1.17 6.01
N THR A 120 5.08 -0.61 5.06
CA THR A 120 4.75 0.82 5.04
C THR A 120 3.28 1.13 4.97
N PHE A 121 2.46 0.18 4.53
CA PHE A 121 1.02 0.36 4.37
C PHE A 121 0.29 -0.83 4.97
N PHE A 122 -0.62 -0.51 5.89
CA PHE A 122 -1.35 -1.48 6.67
C PHE A 122 -2.84 -1.15 6.56
N PHE A 123 -3.56 -1.97 5.83
CA PHE A 123 -5.00 -1.82 5.63
C PHE A 123 -5.65 -3.18 5.32
N ASP A 124 -6.87 -3.41 5.81
CA ASP A 124 -7.59 -4.63 5.49
C ASP A 124 -8.31 -4.48 4.13
N PRO A 125 -8.01 -5.32 3.11
CA PRO A 125 -8.70 -5.28 1.83
C PRO A 125 -10.22 -5.38 1.94
N PHE A 126 -10.74 -6.10 2.93
CA PHE A 126 -12.19 -6.28 3.10
C PHE A 126 -12.93 -5.03 3.57
N LEU A 127 -12.23 -3.96 3.97
CA LEU A 127 -12.83 -2.65 4.21
C LEU A 127 -12.96 -1.82 2.92
N ILE A 128 -12.32 -2.22 1.84
CA ILE A 128 -12.25 -1.47 0.59
C ILE A 128 -13.53 -1.64 -0.22
N GLY A 129 -14.14 -0.55 -0.63
CA GLY A 129 -15.17 -0.48 -1.65
C GLY A 129 -14.55 -0.35 -3.05
N GLU A 130 -13.58 0.55 -3.18
CA GLU A 130 -12.84 0.80 -4.42
C GLU A 130 -11.41 1.22 -4.11
N ALA A 131 -10.45 0.70 -4.87
CA ALA A 131 -9.07 1.16 -4.87
C ALA A 131 -8.66 1.59 -6.27
N GLU A 132 -8.25 2.85 -6.40
CA GLU A 132 -7.77 3.46 -7.62
C GLU A 132 -6.26 3.62 -7.54
N ILE A 133 -5.51 3.03 -8.48
CA ILE A 133 -4.06 3.06 -8.55
C ILE A 133 -3.65 3.90 -9.77
N ILE A 134 -3.12 5.11 -9.53
CA ILE A 134 -2.60 6.03 -10.55
C ILE A 134 -1.08 5.86 -10.57
N LYS A 135 -0.54 5.41 -11.70
CA LYS A 135 0.88 5.06 -11.83
C LYS A 135 1.70 6.22 -12.40
N GLY A 136 2.87 6.49 -11.80
CA GLY A 136 3.76 7.58 -12.18
C GLY A 136 3.39 8.92 -11.56
N ALA A 137 4.16 9.97 -11.86
CA ALA A 137 4.04 11.31 -11.27
C ALA A 137 2.88 12.15 -11.85
N HIS A 138 1.79 11.51 -12.28
CA HIS A 138 0.71 12.17 -13.02
C HIS A 138 -0.46 12.66 -12.16
N ASP A 139 -0.49 12.34 -10.88
CA ASP A 139 -1.50 12.85 -9.95
C ASP A 139 -1.12 14.26 -9.45
N TYR A 140 -1.73 15.32 -10.01
CA TYR A 140 -1.48 16.71 -9.60
C TYR A 140 -1.99 17.06 -8.20
N ARG A 141 -2.79 16.21 -7.59
CA ARG A 141 -3.30 16.36 -6.22
C ARG A 141 -2.41 15.64 -5.19
N ALA A 142 -1.45 14.83 -5.62
CA ALA A 142 -0.52 14.16 -4.70
C ALA A 142 0.51 15.14 -4.13
N LEU A 143 0.65 15.14 -2.80
CA LEU A 143 1.57 16.02 -2.07
C LEU A 143 3.02 15.54 -2.17
N ASN A 144 3.97 16.47 -2.19
CA ASN A 144 5.41 16.23 -2.16
C ASN A 144 5.87 15.24 -3.24
N GLY A 145 5.51 15.50 -4.50
CA GLY A 145 6.02 14.86 -5.70
C GLY A 145 6.10 13.33 -5.63
N LYS A 146 4.98 12.65 -5.62
CA LYS A 146 4.93 11.18 -5.58
C LYS A 146 5.32 10.58 -6.93
N PHE A 147 6.60 10.19 -7.09
CA PHE A 147 7.18 9.77 -8.35
C PHE A 147 6.67 8.41 -8.85
N GLY A 148 6.37 7.49 -7.92
CA GLY A 148 5.79 6.18 -8.24
C GLY A 148 4.28 6.23 -8.51
N GLY A 149 3.58 7.20 -7.92
CA GLY A 149 2.14 7.37 -8.11
C GLY A 149 1.33 7.49 -6.84
N SER A 150 0.04 7.29 -6.95
CA SER A 150 -0.88 7.34 -5.83
C SER A 150 -1.88 6.18 -5.84
N ILE A 151 -2.30 5.77 -4.65
CA ILE A 151 -3.35 4.79 -4.41
C ILE A 151 -4.43 5.48 -3.59
N ARG A 152 -5.63 5.54 -4.14
CA ARG A 152 -6.81 6.16 -3.52
C ARG A 152 -7.80 5.09 -3.16
N ILE A 153 -7.99 4.87 -1.88
CA ILE A 153 -8.93 3.90 -1.33
C ILE A 153 -10.19 4.63 -0.90
N LYS A 154 -11.33 4.20 -1.41
CA LYS A 154 -12.64 4.46 -0.84
C LYS A 154 -13.05 3.23 -0.05
N THR A 155 -13.34 3.39 1.21
CA THR A 155 -13.89 2.31 2.02
C THR A 155 -15.34 2.03 1.62
N LYS A 156 -15.84 0.84 1.92
CA LYS A 156 -17.23 0.44 1.62
C LYS A 156 -18.22 1.50 2.06
N SER A 157 -19.19 1.76 1.21
CA SER A 157 -20.32 2.67 1.45
C SER A 157 -21.59 1.90 1.74
N VAL A 158 -22.61 2.60 2.22
CA VAL A 158 -23.94 2.01 2.41
C VAL A 158 -24.55 1.60 1.08
N ASP A 159 -24.32 2.41 0.01
CA ASP A 159 -24.85 2.14 -1.32
C ASP A 159 -24.21 0.92 -2.00
N ASP A 160 -22.97 0.54 -1.60
CA ASP A 160 -22.35 -0.71 -2.04
C ASP A 160 -23.05 -1.95 -1.47
N LEU A 161 -23.75 -1.81 -0.36
CA LEU A 161 -24.28 -2.91 0.43
C LEU A 161 -25.82 -3.00 0.41
N LEU A 162 -26.54 -1.87 0.33
CA LEU A 162 -28.01 -1.88 0.24
C LEU A 162 -28.43 -2.40 -1.14
N TYR A 163 -29.46 -3.23 -1.15
CA TYR A 163 -30.08 -3.72 -2.37
C TYR A 163 -31.60 -3.76 -2.26
N GLY A 164 -32.28 -3.63 -3.38
CA GLY A 164 -33.72 -3.52 -3.42
C GLY A 164 -34.22 -2.25 -2.73
N GLU A 165 -35.40 -2.32 -2.11
CA GLU A 165 -36.03 -1.20 -1.39
C GLU A 165 -35.66 -1.18 0.10
N ARG A 166 -34.58 -1.85 0.52
CA ARG A 166 -34.20 -1.96 1.93
C ARG A 166 -33.47 -0.72 2.42
N ASN A 167 -33.90 -0.20 3.55
CA ASN A 167 -33.27 0.95 4.21
C ASN A 167 -32.27 0.52 5.32
N PHE A 168 -32.16 -0.77 5.59
CA PHE A 168 -31.27 -1.34 6.61
C PHE A 168 -30.82 -2.74 6.18
N GLY A 169 -29.59 -3.09 6.52
CA GLY A 169 -29.04 -4.41 6.27
C GLY A 169 -27.95 -4.80 7.26
N ALA A 170 -27.65 -6.09 7.24
CA ALA A 170 -26.57 -6.69 8.01
C ALA A 170 -25.82 -7.68 7.14
N ARG A 171 -24.50 -7.74 7.24
CA ARG A 171 -23.68 -8.70 6.52
C ARG A 171 -22.73 -9.39 7.48
N ILE A 172 -22.71 -10.71 7.44
CA ILE A 172 -21.81 -11.54 8.23
C ILE A 172 -20.97 -12.35 7.25
N SER A 173 -19.64 -12.33 7.44
CA SER A 173 -18.72 -13.12 6.64
C SER A 173 -17.79 -13.93 7.54
N SER A 174 -17.44 -15.13 7.10
CA SER A 174 -16.46 -16.00 7.74
C SER A 174 -15.55 -16.58 6.67
N ALA A 175 -14.23 -16.60 6.93
CA ALA A 175 -13.27 -17.26 6.06
C ALA A 175 -12.30 -18.12 6.86
N TYR A 176 -11.86 -19.20 6.26
CA TYR A 176 -10.83 -20.09 6.78
C TYR A 176 -9.78 -20.35 5.71
N ASN A 177 -8.50 -20.19 6.04
CA ASN A 177 -7.37 -20.50 5.17
C ASN A 177 -6.56 -21.65 5.77
N THR A 178 -6.32 -22.69 4.98
CA THR A 178 -5.56 -23.88 5.40
C THR A 178 -4.09 -23.61 5.64
N ASN A 179 -3.53 -22.53 5.09
CA ASN A 179 -2.17 -22.13 5.32
C ASN A 179 -2.12 -21.11 6.48
N GLY A 180 -1.48 -21.49 7.58
CA GLY A 180 -1.51 -20.73 8.82
C GLY A 180 -2.77 -20.94 9.66
N ASP A 181 -3.65 -21.87 9.28
CA ASP A 181 -4.93 -22.11 9.99
C ASP A 181 -5.70 -20.81 10.30
N GLU A 182 -5.61 -19.83 9.35
CA GLU A 182 -6.18 -18.50 9.51
C GLU A 182 -7.71 -18.54 9.58
N ASN A 183 -8.25 -17.90 10.58
CA ASN A 183 -9.69 -17.68 10.75
C ASN A 183 -9.97 -16.17 10.66
N ALA A 184 -10.97 -15.80 9.86
CA ALA A 184 -11.41 -14.43 9.73
C ALA A 184 -12.94 -14.33 9.89
N TYR A 185 -13.40 -13.34 10.65
CA TYR A 185 -14.81 -13.08 10.87
C TYR A 185 -15.09 -11.59 10.71
N THR A 186 -16.16 -11.25 10.02
CA THR A 186 -16.57 -9.88 9.77
C THR A 186 -18.06 -9.72 10.01
N LEU A 187 -18.44 -8.63 10.68
CA LEU A 187 -19.82 -8.16 10.84
C LEU A 187 -19.92 -6.74 10.31
N THR A 188 -20.89 -6.49 9.42
CA THR A 188 -21.22 -5.16 8.94
C THR A 188 -22.70 -4.87 9.20
N LEU A 189 -23.00 -3.73 9.78
CA LEU A 189 -24.35 -3.18 9.94
C LEU A 189 -24.43 -1.87 9.18
N TYR A 190 -25.50 -1.65 8.43
CA TYR A 190 -25.63 -0.46 7.61
C TYR A 190 -27.10 -0.10 7.38
N GLY A 191 -27.32 1.19 7.12
CA GLY A 191 -28.67 1.67 6.82
C GLY A 191 -28.65 3.10 6.31
N LYS A 192 -29.72 3.44 5.53
CA LYS A 192 -29.94 4.75 4.95
C LYS A 192 -31.44 5.02 4.97
N ASN A 193 -31.85 6.17 5.47
CA ASN A 193 -33.26 6.53 5.48
C ASN A 193 -33.63 7.42 4.28
N ASP A 194 -34.92 7.58 4.03
CA ASP A 194 -35.46 8.35 2.89
C ASP A 194 -35.09 9.84 2.94
N THR A 195 -34.64 10.34 4.08
CA THR A 195 -34.22 11.75 4.23
C THR A 195 -32.74 11.95 3.93
N GLY A 196 -31.98 10.86 3.62
CA GLY A 196 -30.58 10.89 3.23
C GLY A 196 -29.59 10.64 4.36
N PHE A 197 -30.02 10.44 5.61
CA PHE A 197 -29.10 10.04 6.68
C PHE A 197 -28.73 8.56 6.56
N TYR A 198 -27.45 8.25 6.69
CA TYR A 198 -26.92 6.89 6.63
C TYR A 198 -25.88 6.61 7.69
N PHE A 199 -25.70 5.33 7.96
CA PHE A 199 -24.61 4.82 8.79
C PHE A 199 -24.10 3.48 8.28
N LEU A 200 -22.83 3.20 8.54
CA LEU A 200 -22.19 1.91 8.35
C LEU A 200 -21.27 1.66 9.53
N ALA A 201 -21.31 0.44 10.07
CA ALA A 201 -20.38 -0.03 11.10
C ALA A 201 -19.91 -1.43 10.73
N ASN A 202 -18.59 -1.58 10.55
CA ASN A 202 -17.94 -2.85 10.25
C ASN A 202 -16.92 -3.17 11.34
N GLY A 203 -16.85 -4.44 11.74
CA GLY A 203 -15.81 -4.96 12.62
C GLY A 203 -15.32 -6.30 12.09
N SER A 204 -14.01 -6.50 12.03
CA SER A 204 -13.40 -7.78 11.65
C SER A 204 -12.27 -8.18 12.57
N VAL A 205 -12.10 -9.49 12.71
CA VAL A 205 -10.99 -10.10 13.44
C VAL A 205 -10.38 -11.22 12.59
N LYS A 206 -9.05 -11.32 12.60
CA LYS A 206 -8.28 -12.39 11.95
C LYS A 206 -7.25 -12.92 12.92
N ASP A 207 -7.05 -14.22 12.92
CA ASP A 207 -6.04 -14.93 13.68
C ASP A 207 -5.37 -15.95 12.77
N SER A 208 -4.04 -15.97 12.72
CA SER A 208 -3.24 -16.86 11.89
C SER A 208 -2.05 -17.40 12.65
N ASP A 209 -1.86 -18.69 12.60
CA ASP A 209 -0.61 -19.35 12.98
C ASP A 209 0.49 -19.08 11.93
N ASP A 210 1.71 -19.62 12.16
CA ASP A 210 2.80 -19.51 11.20
C ASP A 210 2.48 -20.19 9.87
N ILE A 211 2.72 -19.49 8.77
CA ILE A 211 2.44 -19.98 7.41
C ILE A 211 3.48 -21.01 6.94
N LYS A 212 3.08 -21.84 5.99
CA LYS A 212 3.97 -22.75 5.27
C LYS A 212 4.33 -22.16 3.93
N VAL A 213 5.58 -22.24 3.54
CA VAL A 213 6.08 -21.91 2.20
C VAL A 213 5.96 -23.11 1.28
N GLY A 214 6.17 -22.95 -0.03
CA GLY A 214 6.12 -24.07 -0.97
C GLY A 214 7.06 -25.20 -0.57
N GLY A 215 6.56 -26.44 -0.66
CA GLY A 215 7.27 -27.62 -0.15
C GLY A 215 7.04 -27.92 1.34
N GLY A 216 6.21 -27.12 2.01
CA GLY A 216 5.68 -27.40 3.36
C GLY A 216 6.57 -26.99 4.53
N GLU A 217 7.68 -26.27 4.31
CA GLU A 217 8.49 -25.72 5.39
C GLU A 217 7.77 -24.52 6.04
N THR A 218 7.83 -24.44 7.38
CA THR A 218 7.22 -23.34 8.13
C THR A 218 8.06 -22.07 8.06
N LEU A 219 7.45 -20.94 7.80
CA LEU A 219 8.05 -19.62 7.94
C LEU A 219 7.85 -19.14 9.38
N ASP A 220 8.81 -19.44 10.24
CA ASP A 220 8.73 -19.12 11.65
C ASP A 220 8.45 -17.64 11.92
N TYR A 221 7.64 -17.36 12.94
CA TYR A 221 7.25 -16.03 13.38
C TYR A 221 6.50 -15.22 12.28
N SER A 222 5.69 -15.89 11.50
CA SER A 222 4.78 -15.26 10.52
C SER A 222 3.34 -15.11 11.01
N GLY A 223 2.96 -15.83 12.08
CA GLY A 223 1.64 -15.75 12.68
C GLY A 223 1.29 -14.34 13.19
N TYR A 224 -0.01 -14.01 13.24
CA TYR A 224 -0.50 -12.69 13.62
C TYR A 224 -1.95 -12.71 14.12
N GLU A 225 -2.30 -11.67 14.88
CA GLU A 225 -3.67 -11.34 15.25
C GLU A 225 -3.99 -9.94 14.69
N GLN A 226 -5.14 -9.79 14.02
CA GLN A 226 -5.61 -8.52 13.46
C GLN A 226 -7.02 -8.19 13.93
N GLU A 227 -7.24 -6.92 14.23
CA GLU A 227 -8.55 -6.34 14.52
C GLU A 227 -8.74 -5.12 13.64
N ASN A 228 -9.88 -5.04 12.93
CA ASN A 228 -10.18 -3.93 12.04
C ASN A 228 -11.58 -3.38 12.33
N MET A 229 -11.75 -2.09 12.12
CA MET A 229 -13.02 -1.40 12.29
C MET A 229 -13.17 -0.30 11.22
N LEU A 230 -14.40 -0.15 10.73
CA LEU A 230 -14.83 0.99 9.93
C LEU A 230 -16.17 1.47 10.47
N VAL A 231 -16.27 2.76 10.73
CA VAL A 231 -17.55 3.41 11.10
C VAL A 231 -17.73 4.62 10.20
N LYS A 232 -18.89 4.72 9.55
CA LYS A 232 -19.30 5.88 8.76
C LYS A 232 -20.66 6.37 9.24
N VAL A 233 -20.80 7.67 9.27
CA VAL A 233 -22.10 8.34 9.43
C VAL A 233 -22.13 9.52 8.47
N GLY A 234 -23.25 9.72 7.81
CA GLY A 234 -23.35 10.79 6.86
C GLY A 234 -24.77 11.20 6.53
N TYR A 235 -24.85 12.20 5.72
CA TYR A 235 -26.07 12.77 5.18
C TYR A 235 -25.82 13.17 3.72
N GLU A 236 -26.73 12.81 2.84
CA GLU A 236 -26.70 13.22 1.45
C GLU A 236 -28.09 13.62 0.95
N ASN A 237 -28.12 14.59 0.10
CA ASN A 237 -29.26 14.98 -0.71
C ASN A 237 -28.77 15.42 -2.11
N ASN A 238 -29.65 16.05 -2.91
CA ASN A 238 -29.29 16.43 -4.28
C ASN A 238 -28.11 17.40 -4.37
N ASP A 239 -27.89 18.24 -3.38
CA ASP A 239 -26.90 19.33 -3.42
C ASP A 239 -25.78 19.17 -2.39
N HIS A 240 -25.98 18.36 -1.36
CA HIS A 240 -25.08 18.27 -0.21
C HIS A 240 -24.78 16.81 0.15
N GLU A 241 -23.51 16.52 0.34
CA GLU A 241 -23.03 15.28 0.93
C GLU A 241 -22.09 15.61 2.10
N PHE A 242 -22.35 15.01 3.24
CA PHE A 242 -21.51 15.13 4.44
C PHE A 242 -21.23 13.73 4.98
N GLU A 243 -19.96 13.38 5.22
CA GLU A 243 -19.58 12.12 5.81
C GLU A 243 -18.49 12.30 6.87
N ILE A 244 -18.62 11.55 7.95
CA ILE A 244 -17.55 11.27 8.90
C ILE A 244 -17.24 9.79 8.80
N SER A 245 -15.98 9.46 8.49
CA SER A 245 -15.45 8.10 8.42
C SER A 245 -14.35 7.91 9.45
N HIS A 246 -14.35 6.77 10.14
CA HIS A 246 -13.28 6.37 11.04
C HIS A 246 -12.88 4.93 10.75
N THR A 247 -11.59 4.71 10.47
CA THR A 247 -10.99 3.39 10.30
C THR A 247 -9.99 3.12 11.41
N ARG A 248 -9.93 1.87 11.86
CA ARG A 248 -8.89 1.36 12.72
C ARG A 248 -8.38 0.03 12.19
N TYR A 249 -7.06 -0.09 12.13
CA TYR A 249 -6.33 -1.32 11.85
C TYR A 249 -5.39 -1.61 13.01
N LYS A 250 -5.32 -2.86 13.48
CA LYS A 250 -4.40 -3.31 14.51
C LYS A 250 -3.83 -4.67 14.09
N ASP A 251 -2.50 -4.82 14.17
CA ASP A 251 -1.77 -6.06 13.90
C ASP A 251 -0.82 -6.32 15.07
N GLU A 252 -0.92 -7.50 15.65
CA GLU A 252 -0.06 -7.93 16.75
C GLU A 252 0.55 -9.29 16.42
N GLY A 253 1.76 -9.54 16.90
CA GLY A 253 2.40 -10.84 16.77
C GLY A 253 3.89 -10.79 17.03
N ARG A 254 4.45 -11.96 17.30
CA ARG A 254 5.90 -12.12 17.41
C ARG A 254 6.50 -12.21 16.02
N LYS A 255 7.41 -11.32 15.70
CA LYS A 255 8.04 -11.17 14.38
C LYS A 255 9.57 -11.18 14.52
N PRO A 256 10.31 -11.54 13.48
CA PRO A 256 11.73 -11.19 13.41
C PRO A 256 11.91 -9.69 13.52
N TRP A 257 12.90 -9.21 14.26
CA TRP A 257 13.17 -7.77 14.39
C TRP A 257 13.48 -7.06 13.06
N ALA A 258 13.84 -7.82 12.03
CA ALA A 258 13.99 -7.34 10.65
C ALA A 258 12.98 -8.05 9.74
N ASN A 259 11.71 -7.80 9.94
CA ASN A 259 10.58 -8.51 9.34
C ASN A 259 10.62 -8.58 7.80
N ARG A 260 11.21 -7.58 7.14
CA ARG A 260 11.36 -7.50 5.67
C ARG A 260 12.56 -8.27 5.11
N ARG A 261 13.40 -8.92 5.92
CA ARG A 261 14.69 -9.43 5.45
C ARG A 261 14.93 -10.86 5.86
N GLY A 262 15.09 -11.71 4.84
CA GLY A 262 15.48 -13.09 5.00
C GLY A 262 14.46 -13.95 5.75
N LYS A 263 14.65 -15.24 5.67
CA LYS A 263 13.83 -16.21 6.38
C LYS A 263 13.93 -16.00 7.91
N MET A 264 15.16 -15.80 8.39
CA MET A 264 15.48 -15.38 9.76
C MET A 264 16.74 -14.51 9.73
N PRO A 265 16.98 -13.63 10.71
CA PRO A 265 18.26 -12.98 10.86
C PRO A 265 19.41 -14.00 10.87
N ASN A 266 20.54 -13.62 10.31
CA ASN A 266 21.70 -14.53 10.20
C ASN A 266 22.17 -14.99 11.59
N ILE A 267 21.81 -16.21 11.98
CA ILE A 267 22.18 -16.82 13.25
C ILE A 267 23.50 -17.55 13.07
N THR A 268 24.55 -17.04 13.68
CA THR A 268 25.88 -17.61 13.62
C THR A 268 26.07 -18.71 14.69
N GLU A 269 27.08 -19.56 14.51
CA GLU A 269 27.48 -20.54 15.55
C GLU A 269 27.79 -19.86 16.90
N TYR A 270 28.34 -18.64 16.86
CA TYR A 270 28.56 -17.85 18.06
C TYR A 270 27.24 -17.55 18.78
N ASN A 271 26.18 -17.17 18.04
CA ASN A 271 24.87 -16.91 18.63
C ASN A 271 24.27 -18.19 19.22
N ILE A 272 24.36 -19.31 18.50
CA ILE A 272 23.86 -20.62 19.00
C ILE A 272 24.57 -20.99 20.33
N LYS A 273 25.90 -20.87 20.36
CA LYS A 273 26.68 -21.13 21.60
C LYS A 273 26.31 -20.17 22.72
N LYS A 274 26.12 -18.89 22.40
CA LYS A 274 25.74 -17.85 23.35
C LYS A 274 24.38 -18.11 24.00
N TYR A 275 23.39 -18.49 23.23
CA TYR A 275 22.01 -18.70 23.70
C TYR A 275 21.72 -20.16 24.07
N GLY A 276 22.62 -21.11 23.75
CA GLY A 276 22.53 -22.51 24.12
C GLY A 276 21.81 -23.42 23.12
N SER A 277 21.04 -22.87 22.18
CA SER A 277 20.40 -23.59 21.05
C SER A 277 20.09 -22.65 19.92
N LEU A 278 19.84 -23.21 18.70
CA LEU A 278 19.39 -22.47 17.55
C LEU A 278 18.04 -21.78 17.83
N GLU A 279 17.07 -22.50 18.37
CA GLU A 279 15.74 -21.96 18.70
C GLU A 279 15.82 -20.76 19.66
N LYS A 280 16.61 -20.85 20.74
CA LYS A 280 16.79 -19.71 21.66
C LYS A 280 17.51 -18.55 21.02
N ALA A 281 18.47 -18.83 20.15
CA ALA A 281 19.15 -17.78 19.39
C ALA A 281 18.19 -17.07 18.41
N GLN A 282 17.37 -17.82 17.69
CA GLN A 282 16.31 -17.26 16.81
C GLN A 282 15.31 -16.43 17.62
N TYR A 283 14.81 -16.97 18.73
CA TYR A 283 13.88 -16.26 19.61
C TYR A 283 14.43 -14.93 20.13
N ALA A 284 15.72 -14.87 20.47
CA ALA A 284 16.39 -13.64 20.91
C ALA A 284 16.42 -12.55 19.82
N TYR A 285 16.27 -12.91 18.55
CA TYR A 285 16.18 -11.99 17.41
C TYR A 285 14.75 -11.63 16.99
N THR A 286 13.78 -12.02 17.80
CA THR A 286 12.38 -11.60 17.58
C THR A 286 12.02 -10.40 18.42
N VAL A 287 10.85 -9.86 18.13
CA VAL A 287 10.18 -8.82 18.90
C VAL A 287 8.69 -9.15 19.01
N ASP A 288 8.07 -8.83 20.14
CA ASP A 288 6.62 -8.68 20.19
C ASP A 288 6.28 -7.35 19.52
N ASN A 289 5.62 -7.41 18.40
CA ASN A 289 5.29 -6.25 17.59
C ASN A 289 3.80 -5.95 17.70
N LYS A 290 3.49 -4.68 17.89
CA LYS A 290 2.14 -4.14 17.82
C LYS A 290 2.16 -2.95 16.88
N TYR A 291 1.26 -2.97 15.92
CA TYR A 291 1.01 -1.87 15.00
C TYR A 291 -0.45 -1.44 15.09
N THR A 292 -0.71 -0.14 15.08
CA THR A 292 -2.04 0.43 15.08
C THR A 292 -2.11 1.59 14.11
N ASP A 293 -3.14 1.62 13.28
CA ASP A 293 -3.50 2.77 12.43
C ASP A 293 -4.91 3.21 12.81
N ASN A 294 -5.08 4.50 13.10
CA ASN A 294 -6.37 5.13 13.35
C ASN A 294 -6.49 6.31 12.38
N THR A 295 -7.49 6.30 11.54
CA THR A 295 -7.72 7.36 10.56
C THR A 295 -9.14 7.87 10.65
N THR A 296 -9.31 9.18 10.85
CA THR A 296 -10.61 9.86 10.87
C THR A 296 -10.66 10.88 9.76
N THR A 297 -11.72 10.86 8.98
CA THR A 297 -11.96 11.79 7.86
C THR A 297 -13.29 12.48 8.06
N ILE A 298 -13.37 13.75 7.76
CA ILE A 298 -14.59 14.55 7.64
C ILE A 298 -14.60 15.09 6.21
N SER A 299 -15.62 14.78 5.44
CA SER A 299 -15.80 15.30 4.09
C SER A 299 -17.12 16.04 3.96
N TYR A 300 -17.09 17.09 3.18
CA TYR A 300 -18.28 17.82 2.75
C TYR A 300 -18.17 18.17 1.28
N HIS A 301 -19.20 17.82 0.53
CA HIS A 301 -19.34 18.12 -0.90
C HIS A 301 -20.61 18.91 -1.11
N TYR A 302 -20.50 20.03 -1.82
CA TYR A 302 -21.59 20.90 -2.20
C TYR A 302 -21.64 21.05 -3.71
N MET A 303 -22.67 20.46 -4.33
CA MET A 303 -22.84 20.35 -5.79
C MET A 303 -24.23 20.83 -6.20
N PRO A 304 -24.49 22.16 -6.15
CA PRO A 304 -25.76 22.72 -6.60
C PRO A 304 -25.88 22.64 -8.13
N THR A 305 -27.05 22.98 -8.66
CA THR A 305 -27.28 23.07 -10.11
C THR A 305 -26.44 24.15 -10.82
N ASN A 306 -25.73 25.00 -10.07
CA ASN A 306 -24.83 26.01 -10.59
C ASN A 306 -23.54 25.39 -11.14
N PRO A 307 -23.25 25.45 -12.46
CA PRO A 307 -22.08 24.79 -13.05
C PRO A 307 -20.71 25.36 -12.57
N TYR A 308 -20.68 26.50 -11.90
CA TYR A 308 -19.47 27.11 -11.37
C TYR A 308 -19.10 26.62 -9.98
N ILE A 309 -19.95 25.77 -9.36
CA ILE A 309 -19.78 25.32 -7.99
C ILE A 309 -19.91 23.80 -7.94
N ASP A 310 -18.80 23.16 -7.69
CA ASP A 310 -18.67 21.79 -7.21
C ASP A 310 -17.59 21.86 -6.14
N PHE A 311 -18.02 22.24 -4.93
CA PHE A 311 -17.12 22.57 -3.84
C PHE A 311 -16.90 21.37 -2.92
N ASN A 312 -15.66 21.08 -2.66
CA ASN A 312 -15.24 19.96 -1.83
C ASN A 312 -14.30 20.42 -0.71
N ILE A 313 -14.52 19.90 0.48
CA ILE A 313 -13.60 20.02 1.60
C ILE A 313 -13.41 18.66 2.26
N LYS A 314 -12.15 18.29 2.50
CA LYS A 314 -11.76 17.11 3.26
C LYS A 314 -10.81 17.49 4.37
N MET A 315 -11.09 17.04 5.57
CA MET A 315 -10.22 17.16 6.74
C MET A 315 -9.95 15.76 7.26
N ALA A 316 -8.72 15.48 7.62
CA ALA A 316 -8.36 14.18 8.13
C ALA A 316 -7.30 14.25 9.21
N ARG A 317 -7.36 13.31 10.14
CA ARG A 317 -6.31 12.98 11.07
C ARG A 317 -6.00 11.50 10.99
N SER A 318 -4.73 11.15 10.76
CA SER A 318 -4.25 9.78 10.82
C SER A 318 -3.15 9.64 11.86
N GLU A 319 -3.22 8.56 12.64
CA GLU A 319 -2.25 8.20 13.66
C GLU A 319 -1.77 6.77 13.40
N ASN A 320 -0.47 6.62 13.13
CA ASN A 320 0.17 5.34 12.86
C ASN A 320 1.19 5.08 13.96
N ASP A 321 0.92 4.10 14.81
CA ASP A 321 1.76 3.77 15.95
C ASP A 321 2.34 2.38 15.82
N ARG A 322 3.61 2.26 16.17
CA ARG A 322 4.28 0.99 16.28
C ARG A 322 5.03 0.90 17.61
N HIS A 323 4.77 -0.18 18.33
CA HIS A 323 5.47 -0.54 19.54
C HIS A 323 6.04 -1.95 19.41
N TRP A 324 7.29 -2.16 19.79
CA TRP A 324 7.86 -3.48 19.85
C TRP A 324 8.77 -3.66 21.07
N VAL A 325 8.78 -4.91 21.58
CA VAL A 325 9.55 -5.31 22.76
C VAL A 325 10.35 -6.57 22.45
N ARG A 326 11.63 -6.56 22.77
CA ARG A 326 12.48 -7.75 22.69
C ARG A 326 12.21 -8.73 23.82
N PRO A 327 12.43 -10.04 23.63
CA PRO A 327 12.29 -11.02 24.69
C PRO A 327 13.39 -10.88 25.74
N ASP A 328 13.09 -11.24 26.99
CA ASP A 328 14.01 -11.14 28.13
C ASP A 328 15.36 -11.82 27.88
N VAL A 329 15.37 -12.94 27.16
CA VAL A 329 16.61 -13.67 26.83
C VAL A 329 17.60 -12.81 26.02
N ALA A 330 17.14 -11.81 25.28
CA ALA A 330 18.00 -10.87 24.57
C ALA A 330 18.69 -9.88 25.51
N PHE A 331 18.08 -9.59 26.67
CA PHE A 331 18.64 -8.73 27.70
C PHE A 331 19.68 -9.42 28.57
N GLU A 332 19.37 -10.63 29.01
CA GLU A 332 20.24 -11.39 29.94
C GLU A 332 21.62 -11.66 29.35
N LYS A 333 21.75 -11.75 28.06
CA LYS A 333 22.97 -12.11 27.36
C LYS A 333 23.71 -10.97 26.68
N MET A 334 23.37 -9.72 27.00
CA MET A 334 23.95 -8.47 26.43
C MET A 334 24.28 -8.59 24.94
N PHE A 335 23.32 -8.33 24.11
CA PHE A 335 23.50 -8.31 22.68
C PHE A 335 24.19 -6.99 22.28
N VAL A 336 25.47 -7.03 21.94
CA VAL A 336 26.27 -5.84 21.61
C VAL A 336 25.67 -5.03 20.47
N SER A 337 24.94 -5.63 19.54
CA SER A 337 24.25 -4.95 18.45
C SER A 337 22.84 -4.44 18.80
N VAL A 338 22.36 -4.59 20.02
CA VAL A 338 21.11 -3.95 20.49
C VAL A 338 21.28 -2.42 20.54
N GLY A 339 22.52 -1.95 20.59
CA GLY A 339 22.89 -0.55 20.88
C GLY A 339 21.99 0.52 20.27
N SER A 340 21.64 0.42 18.99
CA SER A 340 20.85 1.47 18.34
C SER A 340 19.34 1.23 18.34
N TYR A 341 18.88 -0.02 18.60
CA TYR A 341 17.47 -0.36 18.48
C TYR A 341 16.78 -0.58 19.82
N GLY A 342 17.52 -0.51 20.88
CA GLY A 342 17.00 -0.67 22.23
C GLY A 342 16.38 -2.05 22.52
N HIS A 343 15.87 -2.18 23.70
CA HIS A 343 15.09 -3.30 24.16
C HIS A 343 13.59 -3.12 23.86
N GLU A 344 13.17 -1.89 23.83
CA GLU A 344 11.82 -1.47 23.57
C GLU A 344 11.84 -0.23 22.66
N SER A 345 10.92 -0.11 21.72
CA SER A 345 10.89 0.97 20.74
C SER A 345 9.47 1.37 20.39
N TRP A 346 9.28 2.68 20.31
CA TRP A 346 8.06 3.34 19.85
C TRP A 346 8.38 4.19 18.63
N LEU A 347 7.49 4.16 17.66
CA LEU A 347 7.53 5.04 16.50
C LEU A 347 6.11 5.43 16.17
N SER A 348 5.84 6.73 16.09
CA SER A 348 4.53 7.26 15.71
C SER A 348 4.62 8.26 14.58
N TYR A 349 3.56 8.31 13.80
CA TYR A 349 3.28 9.34 12.79
C TYR A 349 1.88 9.86 13.04
N GLU A 350 1.77 11.15 13.35
CA GLU A 350 0.51 11.88 13.39
C GLU A 350 0.44 12.80 12.17
N ARG A 351 -0.68 12.75 11.42
CA ARG A 351 -0.90 13.63 10.27
C ARG A 351 -2.22 14.33 10.38
N ASP A 352 -2.17 15.66 10.29
CA ASP A 352 -3.32 16.49 10.05
C ASP A 352 -3.33 16.90 8.57
N TYR A 353 -4.46 16.76 7.91
CA TYR A 353 -4.61 17.04 6.49
C TYR A 353 -5.90 17.81 6.20
N VAL A 354 -5.79 18.77 5.29
CA VAL A 354 -6.92 19.53 4.75
C VAL A 354 -6.74 19.66 3.25
N ASP A 355 -7.79 19.37 2.48
CA ASP A 355 -7.89 19.60 1.04
C ASP A 355 -9.20 20.33 0.75
N VAL A 356 -9.12 21.52 0.15
CA VAL A 356 -10.28 22.33 -0.23
C VAL A 356 -10.15 22.63 -1.71
N PHE A 357 -11.15 22.25 -2.51
CA PHE A 357 -11.15 22.53 -3.93
C PHE A 357 -12.54 22.81 -4.46
N ASN A 358 -12.58 23.52 -5.59
CA ASN A 358 -13.77 23.75 -6.37
C ASN A 358 -13.52 23.35 -7.83
N GLN A 359 -14.49 22.72 -8.43
CA GLN A 359 -14.56 22.48 -9.86
C GLN A 359 -15.63 23.41 -10.47
N ALA A 360 -15.29 24.09 -11.55
CA ALA A 360 -16.18 25.06 -12.19
C ALA A 360 -16.18 24.84 -13.71
N GLN A 361 -17.36 24.77 -14.33
CA GLN A 361 -17.50 24.59 -15.76
C GLN A 361 -17.74 25.94 -16.46
N PHE A 362 -16.89 26.29 -17.42
CA PHE A 362 -16.95 27.49 -18.21
C PHE A 362 -16.97 27.14 -19.71
N GLY A 363 -18.15 26.85 -20.28
CA GLY A 363 -18.22 26.34 -21.64
C GLY A 363 -17.46 25.05 -21.82
N ASP A 364 -16.42 25.05 -22.65
CA ASP A 364 -15.59 23.86 -22.93
C ASP A 364 -14.46 23.65 -21.91
N HIS A 365 -14.38 24.44 -20.84
CA HIS A 365 -13.39 24.37 -19.79
C HIS A 365 -13.99 23.82 -18.48
N THR A 366 -13.36 22.84 -17.88
CA THR A 366 -13.64 22.41 -16.51
C THR A 366 -12.42 22.72 -15.64
N LEU A 367 -12.52 23.81 -14.89
CA LEU A 367 -11.42 24.33 -14.08
C LEU A 367 -11.49 23.78 -12.66
N VAL A 368 -10.45 23.10 -12.24
CA VAL A 368 -10.24 22.61 -10.86
C VAL A 368 -9.21 23.51 -10.17
N THR A 369 -9.57 24.08 -9.03
CA THR A 369 -8.65 24.90 -8.22
C THR A 369 -8.72 24.45 -6.77
N GLY A 370 -7.56 24.30 -6.10
CA GLY A 370 -7.54 23.83 -4.74
C GLY A 370 -6.36 24.28 -3.91
N LEU A 371 -6.55 24.15 -2.60
CA LEU A 371 -5.55 24.41 -1.57
C LEU A 371 -5.43 23.17 -0.67
N GLN A 372 -4.20 22.81 -0.33
CA GLN A 372 -3.92 21.69 0.56
C GLN A 372 -2.97 22.09 1.67
N TYR A 373 -3.20 21.51 2.85
CA TYR A 373 -2.30 21.58 3.97
C TYR A 373 -2.10 20.17 4.54
N GLN A 374 -0.87 19.80 4.83
CA GLN A 374 -0.54 18.62 5.61
C GLN A 374 0.52 18.98 6.63
N LYS A 375 0.32 18.53 7.86
CA LYS A 375 1.35 18.50 8.90
C LYS A 375 1.58 17.05 9.29
N THR A 376 2.82 16.63 9.32
CA THR A 376 3.24 15.31 9.81
C THR A 376 4.18 15.51 10.98
N ASP A 377 3.78 15.05 12.15
CA ASP A 377 4.64 14.89 13.31
C ASP A 377 5.14 13.45 13.36
N ARG A 378 6.43 13.26 13.45
CA ARG A 378 7.09 11.97 13.59
C ARG A 378 7.84 11.95 14.92
N ASP A 379 7.51 10.99 15.77
CA ASP A 379 8.17 10.76 17.02
C ASP A 379 8.73 9.33 17.12
N SER A 380 9.96 9.21 17.58
CA SER A 380 10.62 7.94 17.79
C SER A 380 11.36 7.94 19.13
N LEU A 381 11.20 6.87 19.89
CA LEU A 381 11.82 6.68 21.19
C LEU A 381 12.24 5.22 21.34
N VAL A 382 13.41 4.98 21.92
CA VAL A 382 13.86 3.67 22.33
C VAL A 382 14.27 3.68 23.78
N PHE A 383 14.12 2.51 24.43
CA PHE A 383 14.74 2.22 25.72
C PHE A 383 15.82 1.16 25.54
N ASN A 384 17.00 1.40 26.07
CA ASN A 384 18.12 0.48 26.08
C ASN A 384 18.70 0.31 27.48
N ALA A 385 18.37 -0.78 28.13
CA ALA A 385 18.78 -1.09 29.49
C ALA A 385 20.32 -1.15 29.66
N SER A 386 21.09 -1.32 28.56
CA SER A 386 22.56 -1.25 28.62
C SER A 386 23.09 0.14 29.00
N TYR A 387 22.24 1.17 28.93
CA TYR A 387 22.57 2.56 29.23
C TYR A 387 21.80 3.11 30.44
N ASP A 388 21.17 2.26 31.25
CA ASP A 388 20.32 2.65 32.38
C ASP A 388 21.04 3.51 33.47
N SER A 389 22.36 3.41 33.54
CA SER A 389 23.20 4.21 34.43
C SER A 389 23.98 5.33 33.73
N ASN A 390 23.77 5.53 32.43
CA ASN A 390 24.49 6.52 31.61
C ASN A 390 23.65 7.80 31.40
N GLU A 391 24.02 8.88 32.09
CA GLU A 391 23.33 10.17 31.99
C GLU A 391 23.42 10.78 30.58
N ALA A 392 24.57 10.67 29.89
CA ALA A 392 24.74 11.18 28.54
C ALA A 392 23.85 10.47 27.51
N LYS A 393 23.40 9.25 27.82
CA LYS A 393 22.40 8.46 27.08
C LYS A 393 20.99 8.57 27.68
N ASN A 394 20.74 9.60 28.51
CA ASN A 394 19.46 9.81 29.20
C ASN A 394 18.94 8.54 29.89
N TYR A 395 19.84 7.84 30.62
CA TYR A 395 19.49 6.61 31.34
C TYR A 395 18.82 5.52 30.46
N GLY A 396 19.27 5.46 29.21
CA GLY A 396 18.79 4.48 28.22
C GLY A 396 17.61 4.93 27.36
N TRP A 397 17.07 6.13 27.58
CA TRP A 397 15.97 6.67 26.80
C TRP A 397 16.48 7.69 25.76
N TYR A 398 16.39 7.35 24.48
CA TYR A 398 16.86 8.22 23.40
C TYR A 398 16.09 8.04 22.08
N THR A 399 16.13 9.05 21.23
CA THR A 399 15.69 8.93 19.84
C THR A 399 16.77 8.21 19.05
N PRO A 400 16.46 7.12 18.33
CA PRO A 400 17.45 6.44 17.50
C PRO A 400 18.01 7.41 16.46
N TYR A 401 19.32 7.47 16.32
CA TYR A 401 19.97 8.39 15.39
C TYR A 401 19.61 8.16 13.91
N TYR A 402 19.16 6.98 13.55
CA TYR A 402 18.69 6.59 12.20
C TYR A 402 17.17 6.71 12.02
N GLU A 403 16.42 7.02 13.07
CA GLU A 403 14.97 7.28 13.06
C GLU A 403 14.69 8.57 13.85
N PRO A 404 15.04 9.74 13.30
CA PRO A 404 14.91 11.01 14.00
C PRO A 404 13.44 11.37 14.24
N SER A 405 13.19 12.17 15.26
CA SER A 405 11.92 12.86 15.47
C SER A 405 11.93 14.22 14.80
N GLY A 406 10.77 14.66 14.32
CA GLY A 406 10.64 15.96 13.65
C GLY A 406 9.25 16.18 13.09
N THR A 407 9.07 17.38 12.54
CA THR A 407 7.81 17.82 11.93
C THR A 407 8.05 18.21 10.48
N GLN A 408 7.13 17.84 9.58
CA GLN A 408 7.11 18.37 8.22
C GLN A 408 5.73 18.94 7.91
N SER A 409 5.68 20.20 7.48
CA SER A 409 4.47 20.90 7.06
C SER A 409 4.53 21.22 5.57
N ILE A 410 3.46 20.88 4.85
CA ILE A 410 3.32 21.11 3.41
C ILE A 410 2.12 22.01 3.18
N TYR A 411 2.33 23.10 2.46
CA TYR A 411 1.30 24.01 1.98
C TYR A 411 1.32 23.94 0.47
N ALA A 412 0.17 23.72 -0.16
CA ALA A 412 0.10 23.60 -1.60
C ALA A 412 -1.11 24.31 -2.17
N ALA A 413 -0.93 24.83 -3.39
CA ALA A 413 -2.01 25.32 -4.24
C ALA A 413 -1.90 24.63 -5.61
N TYR A 414 -3.04 24.26 -6.20
CA TYR A 414 -3.06 23.63 -7.50
C TYR A 414 -4.22 24.14 -8.38
N ILE A 415 -3.99 24.04 -9.67
CA ILE A 415 -4.95 24.37 -10.70
C ILE A 415 -4.82 23.36 -11.84
N ALA A 416 -5.93 22.90 -12.37
CA ALA A 416 -6.00 22.10 -13.59
C ALA A 416 -7.18 22.59 -14.45
N ASP A 417 -7.01 22.60 -15.76
CA ASP A 417 -8.05 22.97 -16.70
C ASP A 417 -8.27 21.82 -17.68
N HIS A 418 -9.41 21.14 -17.59
CA HIS A 418 -9.82 20.13 -18.57
C HIS A 418 -10.51 20.88 -19.73
N TYR A 419 -9.71 21.24 -20.73
CA TYR A 419 -10.17 21.97 -21.90
C TYR A 419 -10.55 21.03 -23.03
N GLN A 420 -11.86 20.96 -23.33
CA GLN A 420 -12.39 20.24 -24.48
C GLN A 420 -12.17 21.06 -25.76
N ALA A 421 -10.96 20.93 -26.35
CA ALA A 421 -10.57 21.74 -27.52
C ALA A 421 -11.40 21.42 -28.79
N THR A 422 -11.84 20.17 -28.92
CA THR A 422 -12.80 19.71 -29.93
C THR A 422 -13.59 18.53 -29.34
N ASP A 423 -14.63 18.05 -30.03
CA ASP A 423 -15.40 16.86 -29.61
C ASP A 423 -14.52 15.60 -29.39
N ARG A 424 -13.26 15.61 -29.85
CA ARG A 424 -12.34 14.49 -29.83
C ARG A 424 -11.00 14.78 -29.14
N LEU A 425 -10.76 16.00 -28.74
CA LEU A 425 -9.47 16.42 -28.19
C LEU A 425 -9.68 17.14 -26.86
N THR A 426 -9.20 16.55 -25.79
CA THR A 426 -9.10 17.17 -24.47
C THR A 426 -7.64 17.46 -24.14
N ILE A 427 -7.35 18.65 -23.65
CA ILE A 427 -6.03 19.09 -23.22
C ILE A 427 -6.14 19.51 -21.75
N THR A 428 -5.38 18.89 -20.90
CA THR A 428 -5.41 19.16 -19.46
C THR A 428 -4.05 19.67 -18.95
N PRO A 429 -3.76 20.98 -19.07
CA PRO A 429 -2.66 21.57 -18.35
C PRO A 429 -2.97 21.64 -16.87
N SER A 430 -1.98 21.35 -16.03
CA SER A 430 -2.07 21.54 -14.59
C SER A 430 -0.79 22.12 -14.01
N LEU A 431 -0.92 22.86 -12.92
CA LEU A 431 0.19 23.46 -12.21
C LEU A 431 -0.04 23.34 -10.70
N ARG A 432 0.96 22.88 -10.02
CA ARG A 432 1.01 22.80 -8.56
C ARG A 432 2.17 23.62 -8.04
N TYR A 433 1.95 24.36 -6.96
CA TYR A 433 2.99 25.00 -6.16
C TYR A 433 3.00 24.42 -4.77
N GLU A 434 4.17 24.11 -4.23
CA GLU A 434 4.37 23.63 -2.88
C GLU A 434 5.38 24.46 -2.12
N TYR A 435 5.10 24.68 -0.83
CA TYR A 435 6.00 25.21 0.18
C TYR A 435 6.09 24.19 1.31
N ILE A 436 7.27 23.62 1.52
CA ILE A 436 7.51 22.52 2.45
C ILE A 436 8.53 22.99 3.49
N LYS A 437 8.12 22.91 4.76
CA LYS A 437 8.92 23.27 5.92
C LYS A 437 9.16 22.00 6.74
N SER A 438 10.42 21.72 7.08
CA SER A 438 10.81 20.61 7.95
C SER A 438 11.61 21.13 9.14
N GLU A 439 11.37 20.57 10.32
CA GLU A 439 12.05 20.90 11.56
C GLU A 439 12.34 19.61 12.34
N GLY A 440 13.58 19.39 12.74
CA GLY A 440 13.96 18.26 13.57
C GLY A 440 13.65 18.52 15.04
N LYS A 441 13.34 17.47 15.78
CA LYS A 441 13.29 17.51 17.25
C LYS A 441 14.64 17.05 17.79
N GLY A 442 15.17 17.78 18.77
CA GLY A 442 16.39 17.38 19.49
C GLY A 442 16.24 15.98 20.11
N ASN A 443 17.34 15.24 20.17
CA ASN A 443 17.36 13.93 20.77
C ASN A 443 17.16 14.00 22.30
N ALA A 444 16.46 13.06 22.88
CA ALA A 444 16.30 12.95 24.32
C ALA A 444 17.65 12.69 25.04
N ALA A 445 18.62 12.04 24.39
CA ALA A 445 19.95 11.82 24.91
C ALA A 445 20.89 12.97 24.54
N PRO A 446 21.57 13.62 25.53
CA PRO A 446 22.48 14.75 25.30
C PRO A 446 23.59 14.48 24.28
N ASP A 447 24.15 13.28 24.25
CA ASP A 447 25.23 12.87 23.33
C ASP A 447 24.88 13.06 21.85
N TYR A 448 23.60 13.05 21.50
CA TYR A 448 23.13 13.19 20.11
C TYR A 448 22.67 14.61 19.77
N ASN A 449 22.98 15.60 20.64
CA ASN A 449 22.62 17.01 20.44
C ASN A 449 23.85 17.91 20.33
N ASP A 450 25.03 17.36 20.05
CA ASP A 450 26.29 18.16 19.96
C ASP A 450 26.38 18.89 18.61
N PRO A 451 26.27 20.21 18.57
CA PRO A 451 26.43 21.01 17.34
C PRO A 451 27.83 20.87 16.73
N ALA A 452 28.87 20.66 17.55
CA ALA A 452 30.23 20.46 17.06
C ALA A 452 30.39 19.12 16.31
N ALA A 453 29.55 18.15 16.64
CA ALA A 453 29.41 16.90 15.88
C ALA A 453 28.47 17.04 14.65
N GLY A 454 28.01 18.26 14.33
CA GLY A 454 27.10 18.49 13.21
C GLY A 454 25.65 18.05 13.45
N HIS A 455 25.25 17.84 14.69
CA HIS A 455 23.89 17.49 15.06
C HIS A 455 23.03 18.77 15.12
N ASN A 456 22.46 19.13 13.98
CA ASN A 456 21.64 20.32 13.85
C ASN A 456 20.21 19.94 13.46
N TYR A 457 19.25 20.28 14.30
CA TYR A 457 17.83 19.99 14.12
C TYR A 457 17.03 21.22 13.68
N GLY A 458 17.71 22.24 13.17
CA GLY A 458 17.11 23.48 12.70
C GLY A 458 16.18 23.28 11.51
N GLU A 459 15.45 24.33 11.23
CA GLU A 459 14.46 24.38 10.14
C GLU A 459 15.11 24.32 8.77
N THR A 460 14.48 23.58 7.84
CA THR A 460 14.77 23.62 6.41
C THR A 460 13.51 23.92 5.61
N THR A 461 13.67 24.57 4.45
CA THR A 461 12.55 24.96 3.60
C THR A 461 12.81 24.59 2.15
N HIS A 462 11.83 23.95 1.49
CA HIS A 462 11.86 23.63 0.08
C HIS A 462 10.60 24.17 -0.59
N LYS A 463 10.70 24.62 -1.84
CA LYS A 463 9.54 25.12 -2.59
C LYS A 463 9.72 24.95 -4.09
N GLY A 464 8.64 24.88 -4.82
CA GLY A 464 8.71 24.86 -6.27
C GLY A 464 7.38 24.61 -6.97
N PHE A 465 7.45 24.62 -8.28
CA PHE A 465 6.33 24.37 -9.17
C PHE A 465 6.45 22.99 -9.81
N SER A 466 5.32 22.32 -9.99
CA SER A 466 5.19 21.02 -10.65
C SER A 466 4.15 21.15 -11.79
N PRO A 467 4.58 21.55 -13.00
CA PRO A 467 3.70 21.59 -14.17
C PRO A 467 3.46 20.19 -14.75
N ARG A 468 2.25 19.98 -15.30
CA ARG A 468 1.87 18.76 -16.03
C ARG A 468 1.02 19.13 -17.23
N LEU A 469 1.00 18.23 -18.21
CA LEU A 469 0.17 18.34 -19.40
C LEU A 469 -0.28 16.94 -19.80
N ASP A 470 -1.60 16.77 -19.88
CA ASP A 470 -2.23 15.56 -20.40
C ASP A 470 -3.00 15.91 -21.67
N ILE A 471 -2.92 15.05 -22.69
CA ILE A 471 -3.59 15.21 -23.98
C ILE A 471 -4.29 13.90 -24.28
N ASP A 472 -5.62 13.96 -24.39
CA ASP A 472 -6.48 12.85 -24.76
C ASP A 472 -7.10 13.10 -26.13
N PHE A 473 -6.93 12.14 -27.03
CA PHE A 473 -7.45 12.22 -28.39
C PHE A 473 -8.26 10.98 -28.74
N ASP A 474 -9.55 11.15 -28.97
CA ASP A 474 -10.44 10.10 -29.47
C ASP A 474 -10.23 9.94 -30.99
N ALA A 475 -9.25 9.08 -31.37
CA ALA A 475 -8.90 8.81 -32.76
C ALA A 475 -10.08 8.19 -33.53
N SER A 476 -10.91 7.41 -32.81
CA SER A 476 -12.19 6.89 -33.30
C SER A 476 -13.15 6.74 -32.11
N ASN A 477 -14.37 6.30 -32.36
CA ASN A 477 -15.34 6.00 -31.27
C ASN A 477 -14.86 4.88 -30.33
N ASN A 478 -13.89 4.07 -30.76
CA ASN A 478 -13.41 2.87 -30.07
C ASN A 478 -11.93 2.97 -29.68
N THR A 479 -11.23 4.06 -30.03
CA THR A 479 -9.80 4.20 -29.78
C THR A 479 -9.46 5.57 -29.24
N ARG A 480 -8.92 5.61 -28.04
CA ARG A 480 -8.34 6.79 -27.40
C ARG A 480 -6.82 6.70 -27.39
N LEU A 481 -6.18 7.78 -27.72
CA LEU A 481 -4.74 8.00 -27.57
C LEU A 481 -4.54 9.01 -26.44
N ASN A 482 -3.63 8.69 -25.53
CA ASN A 482 -3.21 9.62 -24.47
C ASN A 482 -1.71 9.87 -24.58
N ALA A 483 -1.30 11.12 -24.34
CA ALA A 483 0.10 11.48 -24.13
C ALA A 483 0.19 12.43 -22.94
N SER A 484 1.08 12.14 -22.00
CA SER A 484 1.25 12.96 -20.81
C SER A 484 2.71 13.25 -20.49
N TYR A 485 2.92 14.44 -19.95
CA TYR A 485 4.18 14.89 -19.39
C TYR A 485 3.97 15.45 -18.00
N ALA A 486 4.78 15.04 -17.05
CA ALA A 486 4.80 15.59 -15.70
C ALA A 486 6.23 15.95 -15.28
N TYR A 487 6.38 17.14 -14.72
CA TYR A 487 7.53 17.50 -13.92
C TYR A 487 7.09 17.63 -12.46
N ALA A 488 7.78 16.96 -11.55
CA ALA A 488 7.48 17.02 -10.12
C ALA A 488 8.73 17.14 -9.28
N LEU A 489 8.56 17.76 -8.11
CA LEU A 489 9.59 17.96 -7.10
C LEU A 489 9.25 17.13 -5.88
N LYS A 490 10.26 16.49 -5.27
CA LYS A 490 10.14 15.78 -3.98
C LYS A 490 11.14 16.35 -2.99
N ALA A 491 10.64 16.97 -1.93
CA ALA A 491 11.48 17.45 -0.83
C ALA A 491 11.95 16.27 0.02
N PRO A 492 13.16 16.38 0.61
CA PRO A 492 13.66 15.42 1.57
C PRO A 492 12.70 15.23 2.75
N THR A 493 12.62 14.00 3.27
CA THR A 493 11.83 13.70 4.47
C THR A 493 12.58 14.05 5.75
N VAL A 494 11.89 14.01 6.89
CA VAL A 494 12.52 14.15 8.22
C VAL A 494 13.67 13.14 8.39
N ASP A 495 13.48 11.89 7.91
CA ASP A 495 14.52 10.86 7.94
C ASP A 495 15.75 11.24 7.10
N ASN A 496 15.55 11.82 5.93
CA ASN A 496 16.66 12.22 5.07
C ASN A 496 17.48 13.36 5.69
N ILE A 497 16.81 14.32 6.30
CA ILE A 497 17.45 15.55 6.78
C ILE A 497 18.12 15.35 8.14
N TYR A 498 17.44 14.70 9.10
CA TYR A 498 17.84 14.71 10.51
C TYR A 498 18.41 13.40 11.04
N SER A 499 18.50 12.33 10.23
CA SER A 499 19.17 11.12 10.67
C SER A 499 20.67 11.35 10.80
N VAL A 500 21.21 10.93 11.96
CA VAL A 500 22.63 11.08 12.31
C VAL A 500 23.18 9.68 12.51
N GLN A 501 23.57 9.01 11.43
CA GLN A 501 24.06 7.64 11.51
C GLN A 501 25.52 7.58 11.91
N TYR A 502 25.85 6.77 12.90
CA TYR A 502 27.22 6.39 13.22
C TYR A 502 27.62 5.19 12.33
N ALA A 503 28.22 5.47 11.20
CA ALA A 503 28.82 4.43 10.39
C ALA A 503 30.16 4.02 11.03
N ARG A 504 30.14 2.95 11.81
CA ARG A 504 31.34 2.19 12.22
C ARG A 504 32.57 3.03 12.59
N ALA A 505 32.41 4.04 13.43
CA ALA A 505 33.47 4.87 14.03
C ALA A 505 33.58 6.35 13.56
N THR A 506 32.74 6.84 12.69
CA THR A 506 32.69 8.28 12.35
C THR A 506 31.31 8.86 12.65
N ALA A 507 31.27 9.95 13.43
CA ALA A 507 30.04 10.72 13.61
C ALA A 507 29.60 11.32 12.28
N THR A 508 28.32 11.17 11.93
CA THR A 508 27.73 11.81 10.75
C THR A 508 26.90 13.00 11.18
N ALA A 509 26.88 14.03 10.33
CA ALA A 509 26.08 15.22 10.54
C ALA A 509 24.65 15.04 10.01
N THR A 510 23.72 15.88 10.48
CA THR A 510 22.43 16.11 9.82
C THR A 510 22.64 16.72 8.43
N ALA A 511 21.74 16.47 7.50
CA ALA A 511 21.87 16.85 6.10
C ALA A 511 20.94 18.02 5.73
N LEU A 512 21.13 19.19 6.39
CA LEU A 512 20.27 20.37 6.17
C LEU A 512 20.40 20.99 4.78
N ASN A 513 21.46 20.67 4.03
CA ASN A 513 21.73 21.23 2.71
C ASN A 513 21.20 20.37 1.57
N LEU A 514 20.36 19.38 1.85
CA LEU A 514 19.74 18.56 0.80
C LEU A 514 18.84 19.42 -0.09
N ASP A 515 18.97 19.22 -1.40
CA ASP A 515 18.05 19.78 -2.39
C ASP A 515 16.87 18.82 -2.67
N VAL A 516 15.85 19.30 -3.37
CA VAL A 516 14.72 18.49 -3.82
C VAL A 516 15.15 17.50 -4.91
N SER A 517 14.63 16.30 -4.88
CA SER A 517 14.70 15.40 -6.03
C SER A 517 13.70 15.84 -7.11
N ARG A 518 14.01 15.58 -8.37
CA ARG A 518 13.23 16.00 -9.53
C ARG A 518 12.94 14.83 -10.45
N ILE A 519 11.77 14.84 -11.08
CA ILE A 519 11.42 13.87 -12.11
C ILE A 519 10.87 14.57 -13.37
N HIS A 520 11.32 14.08 -14.54
CA HIS A 520 10.64 14.29 -15.80
C HIS A 520 10.00 12.95 -16.21
N ALA A 521 8.67 12.89 -16.17
CA ALA A 521 7.90 11.69 -16.48
C ALA A 521 7.14 11.89 -17.80
N TYR A 522 7.31 10.96 -18.72
CA TYR A 522 6.64 10.91 -20.02
C TYR A 522 5.84 9.62 -20.12
N GLN A 523 4.65 9.69 -20.64
CA GLN A 523 3.78 8.55 -20.85
C GLN A 523 3.00 8.69 -22.14
N ALA A 524 2.77 7.57 -22.82
CA ALA A 524 1.88 7.48 -23.96
C ALA A 524 1.06 6.19 -23.85
N SER A 525 -0.26 6.30 -24.07
CA SER A 525 -1.17 5.16 -23.98
C SER A 525 -2.06 5.07 -25.22
N VAL A 526 -2.39 3.85 -25.60
CA VAL A 526 -3.41 3.53 -26.57
C VAL A 526 -4.45 2.67 -25.89
N ILE A 527 -5.69 3.13 -25.86
CA ILE A 527 -6.82 2.41 -25.30
C ILE A 527 -7.78 2.10 -26.44
N ASN A 528 -8.15 0.85 -26.57
CA ASN A 528 -9.07 0.39 -27.60
C ASN A 528 -10.18 -0.49 -27.02
N LEU A 529 -11.43 -0.22 -27.43
CA LEU A 529 -12.59 -1.05 -27.17
C LEU A 529 -13.09 -1.62 -28.50
N THR A 530 -12.96 -2.91 -28.69
CA THR A 530 -13.46 -3.64 -29.87
C THR A 530 -14.70 -4.45 -29.49
N GLU A 531 -15.79 -4.23 -30.20
CA GLU A 531 -17.03 -4.99 -30.08
C GLU A 531 -17.17 -5.90 -31.29
N GLY A 532 -17.72 -7.10 -31.09
CA GLY A 532 -18.03 -8.01 -32.19
C GLY A 532 -16.81 -8.63 -32.88
N LEU A 533 -15.74 -8.96 -32.15
CA LEU A 533 -14.55 -9.60 -32.70
C LEU A 533 -14.80 -11.04 -33.17
N VAL A 534 -15.54 -11.82 -32.39
CA VAL A 534 -15.91 -13.21 -32.68
C VAL A 534 -17.40 -13.30 -32.99
N ASN A 535 -18.25 -12.59 -32.23
CA ASN A 535 -19.68 -12.47 -32.48
C ASN A 535 -20.18 -11.11 -31.97
N SER A 536 -21.45 -10.77 -32.27
CA SER A 536 -22.03 -9.46 -31.91
C SER A 536 -22.21 -9.21 -30.39
N ARG A 537 -21.83 -10.16 -29.53
CA ARG A 537 -21.99 -10.08 -28.07
C ARG A 537 -20.66 -10.11 -27.33
N ASP A 538 -19.55 -10.02 -28.03
CA ASP A 538 -18.24 -9.97 -27.38
C ASP A 538 -17.68 -8.53 -27.31
N ASN A 539 -16.87 -8.31 -26.31
CA ASN A 539 -16.15 -7.06 -26.09
C ASN A 539 -14.71 -7.34 -25.70
N LEU A 540 -13.79 -6.62 -26.31
CA LEU A 540 -12.36 -6.63 -25.99
C LEU A 540 -11.90 -5.20 -25.67
N ALA A 541 -11.52 -4.93 -24.43
CA ALA A 541 -10.82 -3.71 -24.06
C ALA A 541 -9.32 -3.98 -23.94
N THR A 542 -8.51 -3.14 -24.55
CA THR A 542 -7.05 -3.25 -24.49
C THR A 542 -6.43 -1.89 -24.22
N GLU A 543 -5.52 -1.82 -23.27
CA GLU A 543 -4.67 -0.67 -22.98
C GLU A 543 -3.20 -1.07 -23.11
N LEU A 544 -2.46 -0.31 -23.91
CA LEU A 544 -1.00 -0.36 -23.96
C LEU A 544 -0.46 1.00 -23.51
N THR A 545 0.27 1.00 -22.42
CA THR A 545 0.95 2.18 -21.89
C THR A 545 2.47 2.02 -21.98
N MET A 546 3.15 3.02 -22.51
CA MET A 546 4.61 3.17 -22.52
C MET A 546 5.00 4.34 -21.64
N PHE A 547 6.07 4.21 -20.88
CA PHE A 547 6.55 5.28 -20.00
C PHE A 547 8.07 5.41 -20.01
N TYR A 548 8.52 6.63 -19.70
CA TYR A 548 9.94 6.96 -19.48
C TYR A 548 10.02 8.02 -18.39
N ASN A 549 10.83 7.73 -17.37
CA ASN A 549 11.08 8.60 -16.23
C ASN A 549 12.57 8.91 -16.14
N ASP A 550 12.91 10.18 -15.96
CA ASP A 550 14.27 10.66 -15.68
C ASP A 550 14.30 11.36 -14.33
N VAL A 551 14.86 10.70 -13.34
CA VAL A 551 14.96 11.19 -11.96
C VAL A 551 16.35 11.76 -11.73
N SER A 552 16.42 12.94 -11.13
CA SER A 552 17.68 13.62 -10.74
C SER A 552 17.66 14.05 -9.28
N ASP A 553 18.85 14.31 -8.75
CA ASP A 553 19.06 14.78 -7.37
C ASP A 553 18.45 13.85 -6.32
N THR A 554 18.48 12.54 -6.58
CA THR A 554 17.93 11.53 -5.66
C THR A 554 18.64 11.58 -4.32
N VAL A 555 17.90 11.75 -3.23
CA VAL A 555 18.47 11.70 -1.88
C VAL A 555 18.75 10.25 -1.52
N ASP A 556 20.01 9.95 -1.25
CA ASP A 556 20.43 8.64 -0.82
C ASP A 556 21.63 8.65 0.11
N ILE A 557 21.88 7.52 0.78
CA ILE A 557 23.01 7.35 1.68
C ILE A 557 24.27 7.19 0.83
N ARG A 558 25.24 8.06 1.03
CA ARG A 558 26.55 7.91 0.44
C ARG A 558 27.32 6.78 1.17
N THR A 559 27.49 5.66 0.52
CA THR A 559 28.42 4.62 0.96
C THR A 559 29.79 4.94 0.38
N GLY A 560 30.61 5.75 1.07
CA GLY A 560 31.83 6.22 0.49
C GLY A 560 33.04 5.37 0.87
N GLU A 561 33.88 5.08 -0.11
CA GLU A 561 35.28 4.69 0.09
C GLU A 561 36.12 5.84 0.65
N ASN A 562 35.58 7.06 0.70
CA ASN A 562 36.26 8.31 1.04
C ASN A 562 35.72 9.05 2.28
N LEU A 563 35.16 8.33 3.23
CA LEU A 563 35.14 8.88 4.59
C LEU A 563 36.59 8.80 5.08
N ASP A 564 37.39 9.81 4.73
CA ASP A 564 38.77 9.91 5.17
C ASP A 564 38.78 9.91 6.69
N LYS A 565 39.26 8.81 7.26
CA LYS A 565 39.33 8.60 8.71
C LYS A 565 40.19 9.62 9.43
N ASN A 566 40.90 10.46 8.69
CA ASN A 566 41.84 11.48 9.15
C ASN A 566 41.33 12.91 9.00
N THR A 567 40.11 13.14 8.45
CA THR A 567 39.56 14.49 8.38
C THR A 567 38.69 14.75 9.62
N THR A 568 38.86 15.94 10.17
CA THR A 568 37.97 16.49 11.22
C THR A 568 36.71 17.13 10.62
N GLU A 569 36.52 17.02 9.29
CA GLU A 569 35.33 17.53 8.61
C GLU A 569 34.14 16.64 8.85
N LEU A 570 33.04 17.23 9.29
CA LEU A 570 31.75 16.59 9.47
C LEU A 570 31.16 16.26 8.09
N GLN A 571 30.88 15.00 7.82
CA GLN A 571 30.29 14.58 6.57
C GLN A 571 28.79 14.31 6.76
N SER A 572 27.99 14.78 5.81
CA SER A 572 26.58 14.43 5.75
C SER A 572 26.44 12.97 5.33
N TRP A 573 25.58 12.22 6.03
CA TRP A 573 25.28 10.84 5.67
C TRP A 573 24.40 10.74 4.43
N ASN A 574 23.32 11.53 4.39
CA ASN A 574 22.48 11.65 3.23
C ASN A 574 23.00 12.76 2.30
N THR A 575 22.90 12.52 1.00
CA THR A 575 23.34 13.49 -0.03
C THR A 575 22.48 13.33 -1.28
N ASN A 576 22.46 14.38 -2.12
CA ASN A 576 21.87 14.28 -3.44
C ASN A 576 22.84 13.58 -4.39
N LEU A 577 22.36 12.62 -5.13
CA LEU A 577 23.07 11.84 -6.15
C LEU A 577 22.44 12.07 -7.53
N ASP A 578 23.16 11.72 -8.61
CA ASP A 578 22.71 12.00 -9.99
C ASP A 578 21.36 11.35 -10.38
N GLY A 579 20.90 10.35 -9.61
CA GLY A 579 19.63 9.71 -9.82
C GLY A 579 19.63 8.54 -10.82
N PHE A 580 18.49 8.27 -11.43
CA PHE A 580 18.29 7.11 -12.29
C PHE A 580 17.25 7.40 -13.38
N LYS A 581 17.17 6.49 -14.34
CA LYS A 581 16.12 6.43 -15.37
C LYS A 581 15.41 5.12 -15.28
N ASN A 582 14.09 5.13 -15.44
CA ASN A 582 13.32 3.92 -15.65
C ASN A 582 12.34 4.09 -16.82
N TYR A 583 12.11 3.01 -17.55
CA TYR A 583 11.23 2.99 -18.72
C TYR A 583 10.67 1.60 -18.95
N GLY A 584 9.56 1.52 -19.62
CA GLY A 584 8.93 0.24 -19.87
C GLY A 584 7.60 0.36 -20.59
N PHE A 585 6.88 -0.75 -20.59
CA PHE A 585 5.51 -0.82 -21.06
C PHE A 585 4.65 -1.70 -20.15
N GLU A 586 3.36 -1.42 -20.18
CA GLU A 586 2.30 -2.16 -19.50
C GLU A 586 1.21 -2.44 -20.53
N LEU A 587 0.78 -3.69 -20.63
CA LEU A 587 -0.32 -4.12 -21.49
C LEU A 587 -1.39 -4.76 -20.61
N ILE A 588 -2.62 -4.28 -20.75
CA ILE A 588 -3.79 -4.81 -20.08
C ILE A 588 -4.81 -5.14 -21.16
N SER A 589 -5.44 -6.30 -21.09
CA SER A 589 -6.50 -6.69 -22.01
C SER A 589 -7.58 -7.47 -21.26
N GLN A 590 -8.82 -7.09 -21.48
CA GLN A 590 -10.00 -7.73 -20.91
C GLN A 590 -10.91 -8.16 -22.06
N TYR A 591 -11.24 -9.43 -22.12
CA TYR A 591 -12.14 -9.98 -23.12
C TYR A 591 -13.34 -10.64 -22.46
N ARG A 592 -14.52 -10.38 -22.97
CA ARG A 592 -15.76 -10.99 -22.52
C ARG A 592 -16.60 -11.44 -23.72
N ILE A 593 -17.12 -12.63 -23.62
CA ILE A 593 -18.11 -13.16 -24.56
C ILE A 593 -19.15 -13.98 -23.77
N GLU A 594 -20.38 -13.48 -23.71
CA GLU A 594 -21.44 -14.11 -22.91
C GLU A 594 -20.97 -14.34 -21.46
N ASP A 595 -20.94 -15.58 -21.02
CA ASP A 595 -20.56 -16.01 -19.66
C ASP A 595 -19.05 -16.23 -19.49
N PHE A 596 -18.27 -16.19 -20.57
CA PHE A 596 -16.81 -16.32 -20.53
C PHE A 596 -16.14 -14.94 -20.42
N TYR A 597 -15.12 -14.86 -19.57
CA TYR A 597 -14.27 -13.69 -19.46
C TYR A 597 -12.81 -14.07 -19.31
N SER A 598 -11.93 -13.19 -19.80
CA SER A 598 -10.49 -13.37 -19.72
C SER A 598 -9.81 -12.03 -19.43
N ASN A 599 -8.83 -12.06 -18.56
CA ASN A 599 -7.96 -10.93 -18.24
C ASN A 599 -6.51 -11.29 -18.59
N PHE A 600 -5.86 -10.46 -19.36
CA PHE A 600 -4.44 -10.61 -19.69
C PHE A 600 -3.70 -9.35 -19.27
N SER A 601 -2.53 -9.49 -18.67
CA SER A 601 -1.64 -8.35 -18.45
C SER A 601 -0.18 -8.75 -18.60
N ALA A 602 0.65 -7.78 -19.01
CA ALA A 602 2.09 -7.92 -19.07
C ALA A 602 2.74 -6.59 -18.66
N SER A 603 3.80 -6.65 -17.87
CA SER A 603 4.57 -5.48 -17.46
C SER A 603 6.06 -5.73 -17.60
N TYR A 604 6.75 -4.83 -18.31
CA TYR A 604 8.18 -4.86 -18.52
C TYR A 604 8.80 -3.52 -18.16
N ILE A 605 9.75 -3.53 -17.26
CA ILE A 605 10.41 -2.34 -16.73
C ILE A 605 11.92 -2.50 -16.81
N ARG A 606 12.61 -1.41 -17.12
CA ARG A 606 14.06 -1.29 -17.08
C ARG A 606 14.45 -0.06 -16.30
N GLY A 607 15.50 -0.17 -15.51
CA GLY A 607 16.07 0.94 -14.74
C GLY A 607 17.59 1.04 -14.94
N LYS A 608 18.08 2.26 -14.98
CA LYS A 608 19.51 2.57 -15.10
C LYS A 608 19.88 3.68 -14.11
N ASN A 609 20.86 3.42 -13.26
CA ASN A 609 21.45 4.45 -12.40
C ASN A 609 22.33 5.40 -13.20
N LYS A 610 22.50 6.62 -12.72
CA LYS A 610 23.35 7.66 -13.33
C LYS A 610 24.49 8.04 -12.37
N GLY A 611 25.70 8.24 -12.92
CA GLY A 611 26.85 8.85 -12.25
C GLY A 611 27.05 8.39 -10.80
N SER A 612 26.97 9.32 -9.86
CA SER A 612 27.24 9.08 -8.43
C SER A 612 26.28 8.06 -7.76
N LEU A 613 25.08 7.87 -8.26
CA LEU A 613 24.17 6.83 -7.75
C LEU A 613 24.67 5.44 -8.17
N SER A 614 25.17 5.29 -9.40
CA SER A 614 25.79 4.05 -9.87
C SER A 614 26.99 3.68 -9.00
N ASP A 615 27.89 4.64 -8.74
CA ASP A 615 29.07 4.43 -7.90
C ASP A 615 28.70 4.05 -6.46
N SER A 616 27.66 4.65 -5.88
CA SER A 616 27.22 4.41 -4.50
C SER A 616 26.55 3.05 -4.32
N THR A 617 25.84 2.55 -5.32
CA THR A 617 25.12 1.28 -5.25
C THR A 617 26.03 0.08 -5.56
N GLY A 618 27.17 0.31 -6.22
CA GLY A 618 28.08 -0.77 -6.65
C GLY A 618 27.41 -1.71 -7.65
N SER A 619 26.33 -1.28 -8.29
CA SER A 619 25.65 -2.03 -9.34
C SER A 619 26.27 -1.67 -10.70
N ASP A 620 26.22 -2.58 -11.66
CA ASP A 620 26.64 -2.35 -13.04
C ASP A 620 25.64 -1.45 -13.79
N ASP A 621 25.40 -0.24 -13.30
CA ASP A 621 24.44 0.76 -13.80
C ASP A 621 22.96 0.35 -13.78
N ASP A 622 22.60 -0.88 -13.46
CA ASP A 622 21.19 -1.29 -13.39
C ASP A 622 20.55 -0.82 -12.05
N HIS A 623 19.36 -0.26 -12.13
CA HIS A 623 18.61 0.18 -10.94
C HIS A 623 18.01 -1.03 -10.20
N PRO A 624 18.32 -1.23 -8.90
CA PRO A 624 18.02 -2.48 -8.21
C PRO A 624 16.54 -2.68 -7.85
N ASP A 625 15.73 -1.63 -7.88
CA ASP A 625 14.33 -1.70 -7.42
C ASP A 625 13.34 -2.05 -8.55
N VAL A 626 13.86 -2.38 -9.74
CA VAL A 626 13.04 -2.73 -10.90
C VAL A 626 12.65 -4.20 -10.88
N PRO A 627 11.33 -4.53 -10.83
CA PRO A 627 10.86 -5.91 -10.88
C PRO A 627 11.13 -6.58 -12.23
N PRO A 628 11.14 -7.93 -12.29
CA PRO A 628 11.26 -8.66 -13.55
C PRO A 628 10.02 -8.50 -14.44
N LEU A 629 10.13 -8.86 -15.72
CA LEU A 629 8.97 -9.04 -16.59
C LEU A 629 7.98 -10.00 -15.92
N ASN A 630 6.72 -9.59 -15.86
CA ASN A 630 5.63 -10.44 -15.42
C ASN A 630 4.52 -10.51 -16.48
N ILE A 631 3.83 -11.65 -16.54
CA ILE A 631 2.70 -11.91 -17.42
C ILE A 631 1.63 -12.64 -16.61
N ASN A 632 0.41 -12.11 -16.66
CA ASN A 632 -0.74 -12.72 -16.01
C ASN A 632 -1.81 -13.06 -17.05
N LEU A 633 -2.43 -14.22 -16.90
CA LEU A 633 -3.58 -14.65 -17.68
C LEU A 633 -4.63 -15.23 -16.73
N GLY A 634 -5.78 -14.60 -16.67
CA GLY A 634 -6.97 -15.08 -15.97
C GLY A 634 -8.05 -15.52 -16.97
N LEU A 635 -8.70 -16.62 -16.68
CA LEU A 635 -9.86 -17.15 -17.42
C LEU A 635 -10.97 -17.41 -16.43
N GLY A 636 -12.19 -17.04 -16.77
CA GLY A 636 -13.35 -17.28 -15.93
C GLY A 636 -14.59 -17.63 -16.74
N TYR A 637 -15.52 -18.32 -16.08
CA TYR A 637 -16.78 -18.74 -16.67
C TYR A 637 -17.90 -18.74 -15.64
N GLU A 638 -19.05 -18.19 -16.01
CA GLU A 638 -20.29 -18.24 -15.23
C GLU A 638 -21.18 -19.38 -15.76
N TRP A 639 -21.26 -20.47 -15.02
CA TRP A 639 -21.97 -21.72 -15.44
C TRP A 639 -23.50 -21.61 -15.39
N ILE A 640 -23.97 -20.92 -14.40
CA ILE A 640 -25.36 -20.54 -14.15
C ILE A 640 -25.32 -19.20 -13.40
N PRO A 641 -26.40 -18.41 -13.40
CA PRO A 641 -26.42 -17.13 -12.66
C PRO A 641 -25.90 -17.29 -11.23
N GLY A 642 -24.84 -16.58 -10.90
CA GLY A 642 -24.20 -16.58 -9.60
C GLY A 642 -23.17 -17.69 -9.33
N LEU A 643 -22.99 -18.70 -10.22
CA LEU A 643 -21.93 -19.71 -10.07
C LEU A 643 -20.78 -19.43 -11.03
N ARG A 644 -19.70 -18.88 -10.51
CA ARG A 644 -18.50 -18.52 -11.27
C ARG A 644 -17.32 -19.38 -10.86
N THR A 645 -16.51 -19.73 -11.85
CA THR A 645 -15.20 -20.36 -11.65
C THR A 645 -14.15 -19.61 -12.43
N GLY A 646 -12.93 -19.59 -11.92
CA GLY A 646 -11.82 -19.02 -12.64
C GLY A 646 -10.49 -19.71 -12.37
N TRP A 647 -9.58 -19.50 -13.28
CA TRP A 647 -8.20 -19.97 -13.20
C TRP A 647 -7.27 -18.86 -13.67
N GLU A 648 -6.19 -18.64 -12.93
CA GLU A 648 -5.19 -17.61 -13.19
C GLU A 648 -3.80 -18.21 -13.22
N VAL A 649 -3.00 -17.78 -14.20
CA VAL A 649 -1.56 -18.08 -14.27
C VAL A 649 -0.78 -16.79 -14.22
N ARG A 650 0.18 -16.72 -13.31
CA ARG A 650 1.14 -15.62 -13.18
C ARG A 650 2.54 -16.16 -13.45
N TRP A 651 3.20 -15.62 -14.44
CA TRP A 651 4.57 -15.95 -14.78
C TRP A 651 5.47 -14.75 -14.52
N TYR A 652 6.60 -14.99 -13.85
CA TYR A 652 7.61 -14.00 -13.53
C TYR A 652 8.96 -14.49 -14.09
N ASP A 653 9.63 -13.63 -14.84
CA ASP A 653 10.99 -13.92 -15.36
C ASP A 653 12.03 -13.88 -14.23
N ALA A 654 13.21 -14.39 -14.51
CA ALA A 654 14.36 -14.24 -13.65
C ALA A 654 14.86 -12.79 -13.64
N GLN A 655 15.19 -12.25 -12.47
CA GLN A 655 15.89 -10.98 -12.35
C GLN A 655 17.35 -11.22 -11.96
N THR A 656 18.25 -11.08 -12.92
CA THR A 656 19.68 -11.37 -12.74
C THR A 656 20.57 -10.13 -12.84
N LYS A 657 19.98 -8.95 -13.06
CA LYS A 657 20.72 -7.72 -13.39
C LYS A 657 21.21 -6.94 -12.18
N THR A 658 20.97 -7.46 -11.00
CA THR A 658 21.52 -6.89 -9.77
C THR A 658 22.72 -7.68 -9.35
N LYS A 659 23.84 -7.00 -9.10
CA LYS A 659 25.01 -7.63 -8.49
C LYS A 659 25.07 -7.23 -7.02
N ALA A 660 25.12 -8.23 -6.15
CA ALA A 660 25.51 -8.00 -4.76
C ALA A 660 27.00 -7.67 -4.75
N SER A 661 27.34 -6.41 -4.57
CA SER A 661 28.71 -5.97 -4.36
C SER A 661 28.94 -5.67 -2.88
N GLY A 662 29.64 -6.56 -2.21
CA GLY A 662 30.12 -6.35 -0.84
C GLY A 662 29.03 -6.22 0.24
N ASN A 663 29.29 -5.40 1.26
CA ASN A 663 28.41 -5.17 2.40
C ASN A 663 27.26 -4.17 2.14
N ASN A 664 26.93 -3.89 0.87
CA ASN A 664 25.91 -2.92 0.54
C ASN A 664 24.51 -3.48 0.81
N LEU A 665 23.81 -2.92 1.80
CA LEU A 665 22.48 -3.35 2.25
C LEU A 665 21.36 -3.05 1.23
N LYS A 666 21.64 -2.35 0.13
CA LYS A 666 20.68 -1.93 -0.88
C LYS A 666 20.63 -2.86 -2.10
N VAL A 667 21.55 -3.80 -2.20
CA VAL A 667 21.56 -4.72 -3.34
C VAL A 667 20.55 -5.82 -3.11
N LYS A 668 19.61 -5.96 -4.02
CA LYS A 668 18.62 -7.03 -4.04
C LYS A 668 19.27 -8.33 -4.49
N SER A 669 18.87 -9.46 -3.93
CA SER A 669 19.30 -10.77 -4.40
C SER A 669 18.66 -11.09 -5.75
N PRO A 670 19.38 -11.72 -6.71
CA PRO A 670 18.76 -12.23 -7.92
C PRO A 670 17.62 -13.20 -7.60
N SER A 671 16.60 -13.23 -8.46
CA SER A 671 15.51 -14.21 -8.37
C SER A 671 15.50 -15.13 -9.59
N GLU A 672 15.08 -16.38 -9.37
CA GLU A 672 14.77 -17.31 -10.43
C GLU A 672 13.41 -17.01 -11.06
N GLN A 673 13.17 -17.52 -12.27
CA GLN A 673 11.85 -17.49 -12.85
C GLN A 673 10.90 -18.46 -12.11
N TYR A 674 9.64 -18.09 -12.01
CA TYR A 674 8.62 -18.95 -11.44
C TYR A 674 7.25 -18.71 -12.06
N THR A 675 6.38 -19.71 -11.92
CA THR A 675 4.98 -19.65 -12.35
C THR A 675 4.09 -20.02 -11.19
N LEU A 676 3.07 -19.23 -10.97
CA LEU A 676 2.01 -19.48 -9.99
C LEU A 676 0.71 -19.78 -10.71
N GLN A 677 -0.09 -20.68 -10.17
CA GLN A 677 -1.42 -20.96 -10.63
C GLN A 677 -2.40 -20.80 -9.48
N ASN A 678 -3.50 -20.09 -9.73
CA ASN A 678 -4.58 -19.88 -8.79
C ASN A 678 -5.89 -20.37 -9.41
N ALA A 679 -6.84 -20.78 -8.61
CA ALA A 679 -8.18 -21.14 -9.06
C ALA A 679 -9.21 -20.72 -8.01
N TYR A 680 -10.41 -20.41 -8.46
CA TYR A 680 -11.49 -20.07 -7.55
C TYR A 680 -12.85 -20.61 -8.05
N VAL A 681 -13.75 -20.76 -7.11
CA VAL A 681 -15.18 -20.94 -7.32
C VAL A 681 -15.92 -20.06 -6.33
N VAL A 682 -16.89 -19.31 -6.83
CA VAL A 682 -17.83 -18.50 -6.04
C VAL A 682 -19.25 -18.85 -6.47
N TRP A 683 -20.11 -19.08 -5.51
CA TRP A 683 -21.50 -19.40 -5.75
C TRP A 683 -22.42 -18.54 -4.88
N GLU A 684 -23.15 -17.65 -5.51
CA GLU A 684 -24.28 -16.94 -4.94
C GLU A 684 -25.52 -17.78 -5.04
N ILE A 685 -25.99 -18.29 -3.92
CA ILE A 685 -27.07 -19.28 -3.87
C ILE A 685 -28.40 -18.58 -4.07
N GLN A 686 -28.92 -18.61 -5.29
CA GLN A 686 -30.16 -17.93 -5.69
C GLN A 686 -31.39 -18.34 -4.86
N GLN A 687 -31.39 -19.57 -4.31
CA GLN A 687 -32.48 -20.09 -3.45
C GLN A 687 -32.48 -19.48 -2.05
N VAL A 688 -31.39 -18.88 -1.62
CA VAL A 688 -31.24 -18.22 -0.32
C VAL A 688 -30.64 -16.85 -0.57
N GLU A 689 -31.52 -15.87 -0.72
CA GLU A 689 -31.13 -14.50 -1.02
C GLU A 689 -30.04 -14.00 -0.04
N GLY A 690 -28.98 -13.43 -0.60
CA GLY A 690 -27.84 -12.90 0.15
C GLY A 690 -26.80 -13.93 0.63
N LEU A 691 -27.00 -15.23 0.34
CA LEU A 691 -26.03 -16.27 0.70
C LEU A 691 -25.01 -16.49 -0.42
N SER A 692 -23.73 -16.32 -0.11
CA SER A 692 -22.60 -16.62 -1.00
C SER A 692 -21.61 -17.55 -0.31
N VAL A 693 -21.12 -18.53 -1.05
CA VAL A 693 -20.05 -19.45 -0.63
C VAL A 693 -18.96 -19.49 -1.68
N GLY A 694 -17.71 -19.65 -1.26
CA GLY A 694 -16.64 -19.76 -2.23
C GLY A 694 -15.41 -20.46 -1.68
N ALA A 695 -14.56 -20.86 -2.62
CA ALA A 695 -13.25 -21.42 -2.35
C ALA A 695 -12.23 -20.82 -3.32
N VAL A 696 -11.11 -20.41 -2.80
CA VAL A 696 -9.96 -19.91 -3.57
C VAL A 696 -8.74 -20.75 -3.24
N VAL A 697 -8.05 -21.24 -4.26
CA VAL A 697 -6.77 -21.95 -4.13
C VAL A 697 -5.69 -21.07 -4.75
N LYS A 698 -4.75 -20.60 -3.94
CA LYS A 698 -3.56 -19.87 -4.40
C LYS A 698 -2.36 -20.80 -4.41
N ASN A 699 -1.43 -20.53 -5.34
CA ASN A 699 -0.24 -21.37 -5.54
C ASN A 699 -0.61 -22.87 -5.61
N LEU A 700 -1.52 -23.23 -6.50
CA LEU A 700 -2.11 -24.57 -6.66
C LEU A 700 -1.04 -25.68 -6.74
N THR A 701 0.10 -25.39 -7.36
CA THR A 701 1.23 -26.32 -7.55
C THR A 701 2.16 -26.40 -6.35
N ASP A 702 1.90 -25.69 -5.28
CA ASP A 702 2.76 -25.60 -4.08
C ASP A 702 4.21 -25.23 -4.40
N ARG A 703 4.39 -24.29 -5.35
CA ARG A 703 5.71 -23.83 -5.79
C ARG A 703 6.38 -23.07 -4.67
N TYR A 704 7.61 -23.46 -4.29
CA TYR A 704 8.49 -22.61 -3.50
C TYR A 704 9.03 -21.48 -4.38
N TYR A 705 8.92 -20.23 -3.91
CA TYR A 705 9.47 -19.06 -4.60
C TYR A 705 9.82 -17.94 -3.62
N GLU A 706 10.81 -17.17 -4.03
CA GLU A 706 11.16 -15.89 -3.42
C GLU A 706 11.02 -14.83 -4.52
N ALA A 707 10.10 -13.89 -4.33
CA ALA A 707 9.95 -12.79 -5.28
C ALA A 707 11.21 -11.93 -5.29
N TYR A 708 11.55 -11.33 -6.41
CA TYR A 708 12.78 -10.55 -6.57
C TYR A 708 12.96 -9.49 -5.47
N LEU A 709 11.90 -8.78 -5.11
CA LEU A 709 11.95 -7.74 -4.09
C LEU A 709 11.70 -8.26 -2.66
N SER A 710 11.56 -9.59 -2.46
CA SER A 710 11.27 -10.16 -1.14
C SER A 710 12.42 -10.09 -0.14
N ASN A 711 13.60 -9.67 -0.57
CA ASN A 711 14.82 -9.62 0.27
C ASN A 711 15.16 -10.99 0.92
N GLY A 712 14.90 -12.11 0.23
CA GLY A 712 15.12 -13.47 0.72
C GLY A 712 14.08 -13.95 1.73
N VAL A 713 12.93 -13.31 1.82
CA VAL A 713 11.78 -13.83 2.56
C VAL A 713 10.95 -14.67 1.60
N PRO A 714 10.78 -15.98 1.86
CA PRO A 714 9.99 -16.83 0.99
C PRO A 714 8.51 -16.47 1.09
N SER A 715 7.80 -16.73 -0.01
CA SER A 715 6.37 -16.45 -0.15
C SER A 715 5.53 -17.66 0.26
N PRO A 716 4.23 -17.47 0.56
CA PRO A 716 3.34 -18.57 0.96
C PRO A 716 3.32 -19.72 -0.05
N GLY A 717 3.26 -20.95 0.43
CA GLY A 717 2.99 -22.15 -0.32
C GLY A 717 1.53 -22.19 -0.77
N ARG A 718 0.99 -23.40 -1.03
CA ARG A 718 -0.40 -23.53 -1.39
C ARG A 718 -1.33 -23.12 -0.25
N GLU A 719 -2.30 -22.28 -0.58
CA GLU A 719 -3.36 -21.81 0.31
C GLU A 719 -4.72 -22.25 -0.26
N VAL A 720 -5.56 -22.82 0.58
CA VAL A 720 -6.97 -23.06 0.25
C VAL A 720 -7.80 -22.21 1.21
N LYS A 721 -8.46 -21.20 0.69
CA LYS A 721 -9.33 -20.31 1.45
C LYS A 721 -10.79 -20.62 1.15
N LEU A 722 -11.56 -20.92 2.19
CA LEU A 722 -13.01 -21.12 2.12
C LEU A 722 -13.68 -19.89 2.72
N HIS A 723 -14.71 -19.37 2.08
CA HIS A 723 -15.48 -18.25 2.61
C HIS A 723 -16.97 -18.47 2.51
N LEU A 724 -17.68 -17.91 3.47
CA LEU A 724 -19.12 -17.88 3.57
C LEU A 724 -19.55 -16.47 3.91
N THR A 725 -20.50 -15.94 3.17
CA THR A 725 -21.10 -14.62 3.42
C THR A 725 -22.61 -14.73 3.39
N TYR A 726 -23.24 -14.09 4.35
CA TYR A 726 -24.68 -13.88 4.35
C TYR A 726 -25.00 -12.41 4.52
N GLN A 727 -25.80 -11.86 3.62
CA GLN A 727 -26.23 -10.46 3.58
C GLN A 727 -27.74 -10.40 3.62
N TYR A 728 -28.27 -9.71 4.67
CA TYR A 728 -29.70 -9.51 4.86
C TYR A 728 -30.11 -8.13 4.35
#